data_847b0d7b8126ce1e0918dc219c188012
#
_entry.id   847b0d7b8126ce1e0918dc219c188012
#
_cell.length_a   1.000
_cell.length_b   1.000
_cell.length_c   1.000
_cell.angle_alpha   90.00
_cell.angle_beta   90.00
_cell.angle_gamma   90.00
#
_symmetry.space_group_name_H-M   'P 1'
#
loop_
_entity.id
_entity.type
_entity.pdbx_description
1 polymer ?
#
loop_
_entity_poly.entity_id
_entity_poly.type
_entity_poly.pdbx_seq_one_letter_code
_entity_poly.pdbx_strand_id
1 'polypeptide(L)'
;MKLSSHVSAVIRYLCQKKHASILKTKPFNVSRVNYESIWGSTKKNRHVKLGVSANRMADPKTEEILSPLRAAVKEQGDAVRALKASGAPELDVKKAVAELKQRKKALEDRELALAPVDASFDRARMEDLLKRRFFFDQSFAIYGGITGQFDFGPMGCALKANLLHAWRSFFVLEEQMLEVDCSVLTPEPVLKASGHVDRFADLMVKDAGNGECFRLDHLLKAHLERLAADKKTSAATRDECRDIVVRLDGMSKQEMADVLRRFDVRSPLTGSALSEPIEFNLMFGTQIGPSGLIKGFLRPETAQGIFVNFKRLLEFNQGRLPFAAAQIGNAFRNEISPRSGLIRVREFTMAEIEHFCDPSDKSHPKFPAVRDTRLLLYSACNQMDGKSAETVSVGDAVAQGLVANETLGYFMARIQRFLLLAGVDERKLRFRQHMANEMAHYARDCWDAELLTSYGWIECVGCADRSAFDLTQHSKATGVRLAAEKKLLEPKVVDVTEPQPNKGVLGKAFKKDAKLVMDHLSALDREDILQLDRKLSENGQHVLAVDGKDYRLTRDMLAVKSYQKTVHVEEIIPSVIEPSFGIGRIMYALFEHNFRTREGDEQRTFLSLPPVVAPLKCSVLPLSGNAEFQPFTRRLSQELTRLDVSHKVDDSSGSIGRRYARTDEIAIPFGVTIDFDSLKAPHSATLRERDSMGQVRIPLDELPGVVRDLSYGKTTWRSVEARYPRFEQQETTRAA
;
A
#
# COMPACT_ATOMS: atom_id res chain seq x y z
N MET A 1 3.53 32.22 37.52
CA MET A 1 2.33 31.85 38.27
C MET A 1 1.38 33.03 38.33
N LYS A 2 0.42 33.16 37.41
CA LYS A 2 -0.81 33.99 37.42
C LYS A 2 -1.35 34.11 35.99
N LEU A 3 -1.79 33.01 35.42
CA LEU A 3 -2.55 32.99 34.12
C LEU A 3 -3.52 31.79 34.03
N SER A 4 -3.76 31.05 35.14
CA SER A 4 -4.59 29.85 35.13
C SER A 4 -6.02 30.01 35.71
N SER A 5 -6.37 31.18 36.22
CA SER A 5 -7.68 31.40 36.90
C SER A 5 -8.77 32.01 36.00
N HIS A 6 -8.42 32.60 34.85
CA HIS A 6 -9.40 33.26 33.97
C HIS A 6 -10.00 32.33 32.88
N VAL A 7 -9.31 31.27 32.51
CA VAL A 7 -9.82 30.30 31.49
C VAL A 7 -10.85 29.35 32.09
N SER A 8 -10.72 29.01 33.39
CA SER A 8 -11.66 28.12 34.09
C SER A 8 -13.03 28.79 34.38
N ALA A 9 -13.09 30.12 34.47
CA ALA A 9 -14.33 30.86 34.68
C ALA A 9 -15.18 31.00 33.43
N VAL A 10 -14.54 31.14 32.25
CA VAL A 10 -15.23 31.27 30.95
C VAL A 10 -15.87 29.94 30.53
N ILE A 11 -15.23 28.83 30.83
CA ILE A 11 -15.76 27.48 30.48
C ILE A 11 -16.96 27.14 31.40
N ARG A 12 -16.98 27.54 32.67
CA ARG A 12 -18.14 27.35 33.57
C ARG A 12 -19.33 28.22 33.19
N TYR A 13 -19.10 29.44 32.69
CA TYR A 13 -20.18 30.35 32.27
C TYR A 13 -20.88 29.88 30.99
N LEU A 14 -20.16 29.20 30.09
CA LEU A 14 -20.73 28.65 28.84
C LEU A 14 -21.50 27.33 29.05
N CYS A 15 -21.19 26.56 30.09
CA CYS A 15 -21.92 25.32 30.42
C CYS A 15 -23.23 25.53 31.19
N GLN A 16 -23.44 26.66 31.84
CA GLN A 16 -24.67 26.91 32.62
C GLN A 16 -25.83 27.57 31.87
N LYS A 17 -25.65 27.98 30.60
CA LYS A 17 -26.70 28.63 29.81
C LYS A 17 -27.29 27.77 28.65
N LYS A 18 -27.09 26.45 28.66
CA LYS A 18 -27.67 25.53 27.65
C LYS A 18 -28.50 24.40 28.25
N HIS A 19 -29.34 24.71 29.24
CA HIS A 19 -30.45 23.81 29.61
C HIS A 19 -31.74 24.60 29.72
N ALA A 20 -32.38 24.87 28.61
CA ALA A 20 -33.84 25.00 28.47
C ALA A 20 -34.16 25.36 26.99
N SER A 21 -34.95 24.52 26.38
CA SER A 21 -35.47 24.58 25.01
C SER A 21 -34.59 23.94 23.94
N ILE A 22 -34.91 22.70 23.61
CA ILE A 22 -35.22 22.13 22.27
C ILE A 22 -35.50 20.63 22.50
N LEU A 23 -36.72 20.30 22.87
CA LEU A 23 -37.30 19.00 22.67
C LEU A 23 -38.32 19.18 21.52
N LYS A 24 -38.01 18.69 20.34
CA LYS A 24 -38.86 18.22 19.25
C LYS A 24 -38.22 18.53 17.89
N THR A 25 -37.24 17.73 17.48
CA THR A 25 -36.99 17.46 16.07
C THR A 25 -36.76 15.96 15.92
N LYS A 26 -37.48 15.39 14.93
CA LYS A 26 -37.46 13.96 14.57
C LYS A 26 -36.03 13.48 14.28
N PRO A 27 -35.69 12.19 14.51
CA PRO A 27 -34.39 11.66 14.19
C PRO A 27 -34.16 11.78 12.67
N PHE A 28 -33.05 12.41 12.32
CA PHE A 28 -32.54 12.37 10.95
C PHE A 28 -32.18 10.93 10.63
N ASN A 29 -32.94 10.35 9.73
CA ASN A 29 -32.61 9.09 9.10
C ASN A 29 -31.35 9.31 8.26
N VAL A 30 -30.19 8.88 8.75
CA VAL A 30 -28.97 8.74 7.95
C VAL A 30 -29.29 7.58 6.99
N SER A 31 -29.82 7.93 5.80
CA SER A 31 -29.99 6.98 4.72
C SER A 31 -28.61 6.40 4.40
N ARG A 32 -28.42 5.10 4.66
CA ARG A 32 -27.30 4.31 4.18
C ARG A 32 -27.11 4.63 2.71
N VAL A 33 -25.96 5.21 2.38
CA VAL A 33 -25.54 5.34 0.98
C VAL A 33 -25.26 3.92 0.52
N ASN A 34 -26.17 3.39 -0.28
CA ASN A 34 -26.06 2.04 -0.81
C ASN A 34 -25.12 2.09 -2.01
N TYR A 35 -23.80 1.89 -1.78
CA TYR A 35 -22.79 1.86 -2.85
C TYR A 35 -23.04 0.76 -3.86
N GLU A 36 -23.81 -0.29 -3.51
CA GLU A 36 -24.24 -1.32 -4.46
C GLU A 36 -25.12 -0.78 -5.60
N SER A 37 -25.83 0.32 -5.40
CA SER A 37 -26.66 0.92 -6.46
C SER A 37 -25.85 1.59 -7.56
N ILE A 38 -24.59 1.93 -7.31
CA ILE A 38 -23.69 2.50 -8.32
C ILE A 38 -23.21 1.41 -9.30
N TRP A 39 -23.15 0.15 -8.87
CA TRP A 39 -22.69 -0.99 -9.67
C TRP A 39 -23.82 -1.80 -10.33
N GLY A 40 -25.04 -1.73 -9.83
CA GLY A 40 -26.20 -2.45 -10.37
C GLY A 40 -26.67 -1.98 -11.76
N SER A 41 -26.24 -0.81 -12.21
CA SER A 41 -26.69 -0.17 -13.47
C SER A 41 -25.84 -0.51 -14.70
N THR A 42 -24.70 -1.16 -14.57
CA THR A 42 -23.84 -1.49 -15.72
C THR A 42 -24.20 -2.81 -16.44
N LYS A 43 -25.17 -3.58 -15.94
CA LYS A 43 -25.57 -4.86 -16.55
C LYS A 43 -26.56 -4.79 -17.71
N LYS A 44 -27.03 -3.62 -18.10
CA LYS A 44 -27.89 -3.50 -19.31
C LYS A 44 -27.64 -2.16 -20.02
N ASN A 45 -26.62 -2.09 -20.87
CA ASN A 45 -26.78 -1.36 -22.12
C ASN A 45 -25.58 -1.51 -23.06
N ARG A 46 -25.93 -2.05 -24.22
CA ARG A 46 -25.22 -2.02 -25.50
C ARG A 46 -23.80 -2.55 -25.51
N HIS A 47 -23.69 -3.79 -25.98
CA HIS A 47 -22.63 -4.20 -26.89
C HIS A 47 -22.42 -3.14 -27.99
N VAL A 48 -21.68 -2.09 -27.71
CA VAL A 48 -20.78 -1.60 -28.71
C VAL A 48 -19.76 -2.73 -28.78
N LYS A 49 -19.79 -3.47 -29.87
CA LYS A 49 -18.76 -4.41 -30.27
C LYS A 49 -17.47 -3.65 -30.52
N LEU A 50 -16.83 -3.18 -29.45
CA LEU A 50 -15.38 -3.12 -29.35
C LEU A 50 -15.02 -4.50 -28.85
N GLY A 51 -14.92 -5.43 -29.82
CA GLY A 51 -14.42 -6.76 -29.58
C GLY A 51 -12.95 -6.69 -29.19
N VAL A 52 -12.70 -6.53 -27.91
CA VAL A 52 -11.45 -6.96 -27.29
C VAL A 52 -11.84 -8.11 -26.38
N SER A 53 -12.06 -9.26 -26.99
CA SER A 53 -12.01 -10.56 -26.36
C SER A 53 -10.69 -10.67 -25.61
N ALA A 54 -10.74 -11.03 -24.30
CA ALA A 54 -9.57 -11.48 -23.55
C ALA A 54 -8.95 -12.77 -24.11
N ASN A 55 -9.46 -13.28 -25.21
CA ASN A 55 -8.92 -14.29 -26.11
C ASN A 55 -8.69 -13.67 -27.51
N ARG A 56 -7.90 -12.61 -27.61
CA ARG A 56 -7.17 -12.40 -28.86
C ARG A 56 -6.15 -13.52 -28.94
N MET A 57 -6.38 -14.49 -29.82
CA MET A 57 -5.30 -15.28 -30.40
C MET A 57 -4.19 -14.28 -30.69
N ALA A 58 -3.05 -14.44 -30.01
CA ALA A 58 -1.87 -13.60 -30.23
C ALA A 58 -1.64 -13.53 -31.73
N ASP A 59 -1.35 -12.34 -32.24
CA ASP A 59 -0.91 -12.21 -33.62
C ASP A 59 0.17 -13.27 -33.88
N PRO A 60 0.05 -14.12 -34.88
CA PRO A 60 1.00 -15.21 -35.14
C PRO A 60 2.46 -14.77 -35.09
N LYS A 61 2.77 -13.53 -35.52
CA LYS A 61 4.11 -12.94 -35.43
C LYS A 61 4.52 -12.63 -33.99
N THR A 62 3.59 -12.22 -33.14
CA THR A 62 3.85 -11.97 -31.71
C THR A 62 4.12 -13.27 -30.98
N GLU A 63 3.35 -14.34 -31.28
CA GLU A 63 3.56 -15.65 -30.67
C GLU A 63 4.86 -16.29 -31.15
N GLU A 64 5.25 -16.13 -32.42
CA GLU A 64 6.54 -16.59 -32.95
C GLU A 64 7.73 -15.98 -32.17
N ILE A 65 7.64 -14.73 -31.77
CA ILE A 65 8.66 -14.03 -30.98
C ILE A 65 8.64 -14.43 -29.49
N LEU A 66 7.47 -14.64 -28.90
CA LEU A 66 7.32 -14.91 -27.46
C LEU A 66 7.47 -16.39 -27.11
N SER A 67 7.12 -17.31 -28.01
CA SER A 67 7.15 -18.76 -27.77
C SER A 67 8.53 -19.28 -27.33
N PRO A 68 9.67 -18.91 -27.96
CA PRO A 68 10.98 -19.32 -27.47
C PRO A 68 11.31 -18.80 -26.07
N LEU A 69 10.90 -17.57 -25.75
CA LEU A 69 11.12 -16.98 -24.42
C LEU A 69 10.28 -17.69 -23.36
N ARG A 70 9.02 -18.01 -23.66
CA ARG A 70 8.15 -18.79 -22.78
C ARG A 70 8.69 -20.19 -22.54
N ALA A 71 9.18 -20.86 -23.58
CA ALA A 71 9.81 -22.17 -23.46
C ALA A 71 11.05 -22.13 -22.56
N ALA A 72 11.90 -21.11 -22.72
CA ALA A 72 13.08 -20.91 -21.87
C ALA A 72 12.73 -20.65 -20.40
N VAL A 73 11.67 -19.89 -20.12
CA VAL A 73 11.16 -19.68 -18.75
C VAL A 73 10.67 -21.00 -18.16
N LYS A 74 9.89 -21.78 -18.90
CA LYS A 74 9.38 -23.07 -18.46
C LYS A 74 10.48 -24.06 -18.15
N GLU A 75 11.45 -24.22 -19.05
CA GLU A 75 12.63 -25.08 -18.86
C GLU A 75 13.36 -24.76 -17.55
N GLN A 76 13.59 -23.47 -17.30
CA GLN A 76 14.25 -23.04 -16.08
C GLN A 76 13.37 -23.24 -14.83
N GLY A 77 12.06 -23.05 -14.96
CA GLY A 77 11.10 -23.36 -13.90
C GLY A 77 11.10 -24.84 -13.51
N ASP A 78 11.17 -25.74 -14.51
CA ASP A 78 11.30 -27.19 -14.29
C ASP A 78 12.63 -27.54 -13.60
N ALA A 79 13.73 -26.90 -13.98
CA ALA A 79 15.04 -27.07 -13.32
C ALA A 79 14.98 -26.65 -11.85
N VAL A 80 14.36 -25.51 -11.53
CA VAL A 80 14.17 -25.08 -10.14
C VAL A 80 13.33 -26.07 -9.33
N ARG A 81 12.25 -26.60 -9.91
CA ARG A 81 11.41 -27.63 -9.27
C ARG A 81 12.21 -28.91 -8.99
N ALA A 82 13.00 -29.38 -9.96
CA ALA A 82 13.83 -30.56 -9.81
C ALA A 82 14.89 -30.41 -8.72
N LEU A 83 15.61 -29.29 -8.68
CA LEU A 83 16.62 -28.99 -7.64
C LEU A 83 15.99 -28.95 -6.24
N LYS A 84 14.80 -28.34 -6.07
CA LYS A 84 14.10 -28.32 -4.80
C LYS A 84 13.64 -29.72 -4.39
N ALA A 85 13.09 -30.52 -5.31
CA ALA A 85 12.63 -31.88 -5.05
C ALA A 85 13.78 -32.84 -4.69
N SER A 86 14.99 -32.64 -5.26
CA SER A 86 16.17 -33.45 -4.96
C SER A 86 16.88 -33.07 -3.67
N GLY A 87 16.44 -31.99 -2.96
CA GLY A 87 17.15 -31.48 -1.79
C GLY A 87 18.53 -30.92 -2.10
N ALA A 88 18.72 -30.37 -3.31
CA ALA A 88 19.99 -29.78 -3.74
C ALA A 88 20.46 -28.67 -2.79
N PRO A 89 21.78 -28.36 -2.75
CA PRO A 89 22.33 -27.29 -1.92
C PRO A 89 21.59 -25.96 -2.15
N GLU A 90 21.32 -25.22 -1.07
CA GLU A 90 20.57 -23.96 -1.11
C GLU A 90 21.13 -22.96 -2.11
N LEU A 91 22.47 -22.95 -2.27
CA LEU A 91 23.17 -22.09 -3.23
C LEU A 91 22.78 -22.41 -4.68
N ASP A 92 22.67 -23.71 -5.04
CA ASP A 92 22.32 -24.12 -6.40
C ASP A 92 20.85 -23.80 -6.70
N VAL A 93 19.96 -23.97 -5.72
CA VAL A 93 18.57 -23.55 -5.82
C VAL A 93 18.46 -22.05 -6.02
N LYS A 94 19.21 -21.26 -5.24
CA LYS A 94 19.25 -19.78 -5.37
C LYS A 94 19.74 -19.36 -6.76
N LYS A 95 20.77 -20.00 -7.31
CA LYS A 95 21.28 -19.72 -8.67
C LYS A 95 20.22 -20.01 -9.73
N ALA A 96 19.59 -21.17 -9.68
CA ALA A 96 18.55 -21.53 -10.64
C ALA A 96 17.34 -20.61 -10.58
N VAL A 97 16.96 -20.15 -9.41
CA VAL A 97 15.88 -19.17 -9.20
C VAL A 97 16.25 -17.80 -9.76
N ALA A 98 17.48 -17.34 -9.58
CA ALA A 98 17.93 -16.07 -10.13
C ALA A 98 17.86 -16.09 -11.67
N GLU A 99 18.30 -17.19 -12.30
CA GLU A 99 18.16 -17.39 -13.74
C GLU A 99 16.70 -17.36 -14.21
N LEU A 100 15.81 -18.03 -13.47
CA LEU A 100 14.37 -18.00 -13.77
C LEU A 100 13.83 -16.56 -13.76
N LYS A 101 14.18 -15.76 -12.76
CA LYS A 101 13.76 -14.35 -12.67
C LYS A 101 14.16 -13.54 -13.90
N GLN A 102 15.35 -13.76 -14.42
CA GLN A 102 15.81 -13.01 -15.57
C GLN A 102 15.12 -13.47 -16.87
N ARG A 103 15.00 -14.78 -17.09
CA ARG A 103 14.26 -15.29 -18.26
C ARG A 103 12.82 -14.73 -18.26
N LYS A 104 12.20 -14.67 -17.09
CA LYS A 104 10.90 -14.01 -16.90
C LYS A 104 10.93 -12.53 -17.26
N LYS A 105 11.91 -11.80 -16.78
CA LYS A 105 12.04 -10.38 -17.08
C LYS A 105 12.24 -10.14 -18.57
N ALA A 106 13.07 -10.93 -19.24
CA ALA A 106 13.26 -10.84 -20.67
C ALA A 106 11.95 -11.10 -21.44
N LEU A 107 11.14 -12.04 -20.98
CA LEU A 107 9.81 -12.30 -21.53
C LEU A 107 8.88 -11.08 -21.30
N GLU A 108 8.79 -10.57 -20.09
CA GLU A 108 7.95 -9.39 -19.73
C GLU A 108 8.38 -8.13 -20.51
N ASP A 109 9.67 -7.84 -20.60
CA ASP A 109 10.20 -6.70 -21.37
C ASP A 109 9.83 -6.84 -22.86
N ARG A 110 9.82 -8.06 -23.38
CA ARG A 110 9.43 -8.32 -24.76
C ARG A 110 7.92 -8.25 -24.97
N GLU A 111 7.14 -8.79 -24.05
CA GLU A 111 5.68 -8.65 -24.06
C GLU A 111 5.27 -7.17 -23.98
N LEU A 112 5.94 -6.38 -23.13
CA LEU A 112 5.72 -4.94 -23.03
C LEU A 112 6.10 -4.20 -24.32
N ALA A 113 7.21 -4.56 -24.96
CA ALA A 113 7.64 -3.97 -26.23
C ALA A 113 6.72 -4.33 -27.41
N LEU A 114 6.02 -5.45 -27.34
CA LEU A 114 5.05 -5.91 -28.34
C LEU A 114 3.62 -5.52 -28.01
N ALA A 115 3.37 -5.06 -26.77
CA ALA A 115 2.06 -4.52 -26.38
C ALA A 115 1.72 -3.33 -27.29
N PRO A 116 0.45 -3.16 -27.71
CA PRO A 116 0.04 -1.98 -28.43
C PRO A 116 0.40 -0.76 -27.60
N VAL A 117 1.42 -0.04 -28.01
CA VAL A 117 1.75 1.25 -27.41
C VAL A 117 0.53 2.13 -27.63
N ASP A 118 -0.03 2.67 -26.56
CA ASP A 118 -0.98 3.77 -26.70
C ASP A 118 -0.19 4.92 -27.32
N ALA A 119 -0.24 5.01 -28.65
CA ALA A 119 0.57 5.93 -29.46
C ALA A 119 0.30 7.41 -29.07
N SER A 120 -0.70 7.64 -28.22
CA SER A 120 -1.10 8.97 -27.74
C SER A 120 -0.43 9.36 -26.41
N PHE A 121 0.18 8.42 -25.64
CA PHE A 121 0.78 8.73 -24.36
C PHE A 121 2.21 9.27 -24.49
N ASP A 122 2.39 10.49 -24.07
CA ASP A 122 3.70 11.16 -23.99
C ASP A 122 4.02 11.49 -22.52
N ARG A 123 4.93 10.69 -21.93
CA ARG A 123 5.35 10.87 -20.54
C ARG A 123 5.99 12.24 -20.29
N ALA A 124 6.82 12.73 -21.21
CA ALA A 124 7.51 14.01 -21.02
C ALA A 124 6.50 15.17 -20.95
N ARG A 125 5.46 15.14 -21.79
CA ARG A 125 4.36 16.12 -21.74
C ARG A 125 3.52 16.02 -20.47
N MET A 126 3.28 14.79 -19.99
CA MET A 126 2.58 14.60 -18.71
C MET A 126 3.41 15.17 -17.56
N GLU A 127 4.70 14.80 -17.47
CA GLU A 127 5.59 15.28 -16.40
C GLU A 127 5.74 16.82 -16.44
N ASP A 128 5.83 17.44 -17.62
CA ASP A 128 5.79 18.90 -17.77
C ASP A 128 4.48 19.49 -17.21
N LEU A 129 3.33 18.92 -17.57
CA LEU A 129 2.03 19.37 -17.05
C LEU A 129 1.99 19.26 -15.52
N LEU A 130 2.42 18.14 -14.96
CA LEU A 130 2.39 17.88 -13.51
C LEU A 130 3.27 18.89 -12.77
N LYS A 131 4.46 19.17 -13.28
CA LYS A 131 5.38 20.17 -12.73
C LYS A 131 4.83 21.59 -12.88
N ARG A 132 4.43 22.00 -14.07
CA ARG A 132 3.92 23.35 -14.39
C ARG A 132 2.64 23.67 -13.62
N ARG A 133 1.77 22.68 -13.36
CA ARG A 133 0.56 22.84 -12.56
C ARG A 133 0.74 22.51 -11.09
N PHE A 134 1.97 22.26 -10.70
CA PHE A 134 2.42 21.94 -9.35
C PHE A 134 1.55 20.88 -8.68
N PHE A 135 1.47 19.73 -9.33
CA PHE A 135 1.01 18.52 -8.66
C PHE A 135 2.08 18.00 -7.71
N PHE A 136 3.30 17.82 -8.21
CA PHE A 136 4.48 17.56 -7.39
C PHE A 136 5.76 18.02 -8.12
N ASP A 137 6.78 18.34 -7.35
CA ASP A 137 8.12 18.66 -7.88
C ASP A 137 9.17 18.23 -6.85
N GLN A 138 10.42 18.19 -7.26
CA GLN A 138 11.54 17.83 -6.38
C GLN A 138 11.65 18.81 -5.21
N SER A 139 11.74 18.27 -3.97
CA SER A 139 11.90 19.09 -2.77
C SER A 139 13.23 19.85 -2.78
N PHE A 140 13.21 21.02 -2.17
CA PHE A 140 14.42 21.86 -2.01
C PHE A 140 15.06 22.29 -3.33
N ALA A 141 14.28 22.47 -4.39
CA ALA A 141 14.78 22.80 -5.73
C ALA A 141 15.69 24.05 -5.76
N ILE A 142 15.41 25.07 -4.95
CA ILE A 142 16.25 26.30 -4.83
C ILE A 142 17.63 26.03 -4.21
N TYR A 143 17.83 24.89 -3.57
CA TYR A 143 19.11 24.40 -3.02
C TYR A 143 19.75 23.31 -3.89
N GLY A 144 19.27 23.10 -5.12
CA GLY A 144 19.73 22.06 -6.03
C GLY A 144 18.89 20.78 -6.01
N GLY A 145 17.93 20.69 -5.11
CA GLY A 145 17.03 19.53 -4.97
C GLY A 145 17.69 18.32 -4.30
N ILE A 146 16.86 17.44 -3.77
CA ILE A 146 17.30 16.13 -3.21
C ILE A 146 16.59 15.02 -3.93
N THR A 147 17.33 14.14 -4.60
CA THR A 147 16.77 13.01 -5.34
C THR A 147 15.97 12.08 -4.40
N GLY A 148 14.78 11.71 -4.84
CA GLY A 148 13.88 10.83 -4.05
C GLY A 148 13.12 11.53 -2.93
N GLN A 149 13.10 12.87 -2.91
CA GLN A 149 12.23 13.68 -2.08
C GLN A 149 11.39 14.59 -2.96
N PHE A 150 10.09 14.65 -2.70
CA PHE A 150 9.14 15.42 -3.51
C PHE A 150 8.16 16.18 -2.63
N ASP A 151 7.89 17.42 -3.01
CA ASP A 151 6.84 18.24 -2.44
C ASP A 151 5.56 18.10 -3.30
N PHE A 152 4.42 17.97 -2.64
CA PHE A 152 3.13 18.07 -3.31
C PHE A 152 2.64 19.51 -3.26
N GLY A 153 2.45 20.10 -4.45
CA GLY A 153 1.84 21.40 -4.56
C GLY A 153 0.34 21.39 -4.30
N PRO A 154 -0.37 22.52 -4.46
CA PRO A 154 -1.80 22.61 -4.15
C PRO A 154 -2.66 21.54 -4.83
N MET A 155 -2.36 21.21 -6.09
CA MET A 155 -3.13 20.20 -6.84
C MET A 155 -2.79 18.78 -6.37
N GLY A 156 -1.54 18.46 -6.17
CA GLY A 156 -1.11 17.16 -5.67
C GLY A 156 -1.54 16.91 -4.22
N CYS A 157 -1.47 17.92 -3.37
CA CYS A 157 -1.94 17.86 -1.98
C CYS A 157 -3.45 17.58 -1.93
N ALA A 158 -4.26 18.29 -2.73
CA ALA A 158 -5.70 18.07 -2.79
C ALA A 158 -6.05 16.69 -3.36
N LEU A 159 -5.36 16.23 -4.42
CA LEU A 159 -5.53 14.87 -4.96
C LEU A 159 -5.22 13.80 -3.90
N LYS A 160 -4.09 13.94 -3.21
CA LYS A 160 -3.67 13.03 -2.13
C LYS A 160 -4.70 13.00 -1.00
N ALA A 161 -5.17 14.16 -0.56
CA ALA A 161 -6.18 14.27 0.49
C ALA A 161 -7.50 13.58 0.09
N ASN A 162 -7.97 13.79 -1.15
CA ASN A 162 -9.18 13.18 -1.66
C ASN A 162 -9.03 11.66 -1.83
N LEU A 163 -7.86 11.18 -2.30
CA LEU A 163 -7.57 9.75 -2.40
C LEU A 163 -7.58 9.08 -1.02
N LEU A 164 -6.96 9.70 -0.02
CA LEU A 164 -6.95 9.22 1.36
C LEU A 164 -8.35 9.28 2.00
N HIS A 165 -9.13 10.31 1.70
CA HIS A 165 -10.52 10.40 2.14
C HIS A 165 -11.38 9.27 1.53
N ALA A 166 -11.23 9.02 0.22
CA ALA A 166 -11.90 7.90 -0.44
C ALA A 166 -11.48 6.56 0.17
N TRP A 167 -10.20 6.38 0.48
CA TRP A 167 -9.67 5.19 1.14
C TRP A 167 -10.27 4.98 2.53
N ARG A 168 -10.33 6.04 3.37
CA ARG A 168 -10.98 5.97 4.69
C ARG A 168 -12.46 5.60 4.58
N SER A 169 -13.17 6.19 3.64
CA SER A 169 -14.58 5.88 3.43
C SER A 169 -14.79 4.42 2.99
N PHE A 170 -13.92 3.93 2.11
CA PHE A 170 -14.02 2.61 1.51
C PHE A 170 -13.58 1.48 2.45
N PHE A 171 -12.51 1.68 3.23
CA PHE A 171 -11.97 0.65 4.12
C PHE A 171 -12.35 0.92 5.58
N VAL A 172 -12.01 2.08 6.13
CA VAL A 172 -12.21 2.31 7.58
C VAL A 172 -13.69 2.40 7.94
N LEU A 173 -14.46 3.21 7.19
CA LEU A 173 -15.89 3.43 7.49
C LEU A 173 -16.74 2.22 7.12
N GLU A 174 -16.60 1.71 5.89
CA GLU A 174 -17.45 0.62 5.37
C GLU A 174 -17.17 -0.71 6.07
N GLU A 175 -15.90 -0.97 6.41
CA GLU A 175 -15.48 -2.19 7.12
C GLU A 175 -15.42 -2.03 8.63
N GLN A 176 -15.72 -0.84 9.17
CA GLN A 176 -15.70 -0.53 10.60
C GLN A 176 -14.34 -0.84 11.26
N MET A 177 -13.25 -0.46 10.58
CA MET A 177 -11.90 -0.68 11.07
C MET A 177 -11.52 0.33 12.15
N LEU A 178 -10.61 -0.05 13.02
CA LEU A 178 -10.05 0.82 14.06
C LEU A 178 -8.87 1.62 13.48
N GLU A 179 -9.07 2.91 13.17
CA GLU A 179 -7.98 3.76 12.69
C GLU A 179 -7.11 4.23 13.85
N VAL A 180 -5.77 4.10 13.70
CA VAL A 180 -4.78 4.57 14.67
C VAL A 180 -3.73 5.45 14.00
N ASP A 181 -3.07 6.28 14.80
CA ASP A 181 -1.91 7.08 14.40
C ASP A 181 -0.78 6.85 15.39
N CYS A 182 0.28 6.15 14.95
CA CYS A 182 1.39 5.76 15.79
C CYS A 182 2.64 6.60 15.48
N SER A 183 3.57 6.66 16.45
CA SER A 183 4.78 7.46 16.34
C SER A 183 5.64 7.05 15.13
N VAL A 184 6.12 8.05 14.39
CA VAL A 184 7.08 7.89 13.29
C VAL A 184 8.45 7.46 13.81
N LEU A 185 8.90 8.06 14.93
CA LEU A 185 10.15 7.69 15.59
C LEU A 185 9.97 6.37 16.32
N THR A 186 10.61 5.32 15.83
CA THR A 186 10.46 3.97 16.34
C THR A 186 11.74 3.53 17.04
N PRO A 187 11.70 3.10 18.31
CA PRO A 187 12.88 2.60 19.03
C PRO A 187 13.44 1.32 18.39
N GLU A 188 14.78 1.18 18.40
CA GLU A 188 15.48 0.02 17.81
C GLU A 188 14.93 -1.34 18.23
N PRO A 189 14.57 -1.62 19.52
CA PRO A 189 14.06 -2.93 19.91
C PRO A 189 12.82 -3.37 19.15
N VAL A 190 11.92 -2.44 18.77
CA VAL A 190 10.71 -2.73 17.97
C VAL A 190 11.09 -3.25 16.59
N LEU A 191 11.99 -2.54 15.90
CA LEU A 191 12.42 -2.89 14.54
C LEU A 191 13.41 -4.06 14.52
N LYS A 192 14.07 -4.35 15.66
CA LYS A 192 14.86 -5.56 15.83
C LYS A 192 13.96 -6.79 16.00
N ALA A 193 12.90 -6.69 16.78
CA ALA A 193 11.92 -7.77 16.95
C ALA A 193 11.26 -8.16 15.62
N SER A 194 10.92 -7.20 14.78
CA SER A 194 10.34 -7.45 13.45
C SER A 194 11.37 -7.89 12.39
N GLY A 195 12.68 -7.84 12.70
CA GLY A 195 13.78 -8.24 11.81
C GLY A 195 14.28 -7.14 10.86
N HIS A 196 13.72 -5.93 10.89
CA HIS A 196 14.16 -4.84 10.01
C HIS A 196 15.60 -4.38 10.27
N VAL A 197 16.05 -4.39 11.53
CA VAL A 197 17.44 -4.01 11.86
C VAL A 197 18.42 -4.94 11.18
N ASP A 198 18.14 -6.23 11.15
CA ASP A 198 19.08 -7.28 10.75
C ASP A 198 19.00 -7.66 9.26
N ARG A 199 17.87 -7.37 8.59
CA ARG A 199 17.59 -7.91 7.23
C ARG A 199 17.22 -6.87 6.19
N PHE A 200 16.94 -5.63 6.59
CA PHE A 200 16.51 -4.58 5.67
C PHE A 200 17.70 -3.81 5.11
N ALA A 201 18.55 -4.50 4.33
CA ALA A 201 19.80 -3.96 3.80
C ALA A 201 20.01 -4.34 2.33
N ASP A 202 20.60 -3.41 1.57
CA ASP A 202 21.10 -3.61 0.21
C ASP A 202 22.64 -3.53 0.18
N LEU A 203 23.26 -4.10 -0.85
CA LEU A 203 24.70 -3.96 -1.09
C LEU A 203 24.98 -2.66 -1.86
N MET A 204 25.92 -1.89 -1.35
CA MET A 204 26.31 -0.58 -1.86
C MET A 204 27.82 -0.51 -2.12
N VAL A 205 28.22 0.24 -3.14
CA VAL A 205 29.62 0.65 -3.40
C VAL A 205 29.69 2.17 -3.51
N LYS A 206 30.88 2.74 -3.18
CA LYS A 206 31.14 4.17 -3.26
C LYS A 206 32.15 4.48 -4.34
N ASP A 207 31.94 5.55 -5.07
CA ASP A 207 32.89 6.15 -5.97
C ASP A 207 34.07 6.75 -5.16
N ALA A 208 35.29 6.33 -5.46
CA ALA A 208 36.49 6.84 -4.78
C ALA A 208 36.82 8.30 -5.12
N GLY A 209 36.30 8.83 -6.24
CA GLY A 209 36.57 10.19 -6.69
C GLY A 209 35.67 11.25 -6.05
N ASN A 210 34.37 10.97 -5.89
CA ASN A 210 33.38 11.95 -5.42
C ASN A 210 32.52 11.44 -4.24
N GLY A 211 32.69 10.18 -3.82
CA GLY A 211 31.93 9.59 -2.71
C GLY A 211 30.49 9.20 -3.05
N GLU A 212 30.05 9.32 -4.31
CA GLU A 212 28.71 8.94 -4.75
C GLU A 212 28.48 7.44 -4.52
N CYS A 213 27.27 7.09 -4.14
CA CYS A 213 26.90 5.74 -3.77
C CYS A 213 26.05 5.08 -4.84
N PHE A 214 26.37 3.84 -5.17
CA PHE A 214 25.62 3.03 -6.12
C PHE A 214 25.16 1.73 -5.47
N ARG A 215 23.94 1.33 -5.80
CA ARG A 215 23.45 0.00 -5.47
C ARG A 215 24.18 -1.01 -6.35
N LEU A 216 24.88 -1.95 -5.73
CA LEU A 216 25.85 -2.81 -6.41
C LEU A 216 25.24 -3.69 -7.49
N ASP A 217 24.13 -4.34 -7.19
CA ASP A 217 23.40 -5.20 -8.15
C ASP A 217 22.97 -4.43 -9.42
N HIS A 218 22.44 -3.22 -9.26
CA HIS A 218 22.05 -2.37 -10.38
C HIS A 218 23.26 -1.90 -11.21
N LEU A 219 24.36 -1.56 -10.55
CA LEU A 219 25.57 -1.10 -11.22
C LEU A 219 26.22 -2.22 -12.02
N LEU A 220 26.39 -3.38 -11.42
CA LEU A 220 26.90 -4.56 -12.11
C LEU A 220 26.04 -4.95 -13.31
N LYS A 221 24.73 -4.98 -13.13
CA LYS A 221 23.78 -5.28 -14.19
C LYS A 221 23.95 -4.34 -15.38
N ALA A 222 23.88 -3.02 -15.15
CA ALA A 222 24.00 -2.02 -16.20
C ALA A 222 25.36 -2.09 -16.94
N HIS A 223 26.46 -2.38 -16.22
CA HIS A 223 27.76 -2.53 -16.80
C HIS A 223 27.87 -3.78 -17.69
N LEU A 224 27.43 -4.93 -17.16
CA LEU A 224 27.49 -6.21 -17.87
C LEU A 224 26.55 -6.24 -19.10
N GLU A 225 25.34 -5.67 -19.00
CA GLU A 225 24.42 -5.53 -20.13
C GLU A 225 25.03 -4.65 -21.25
N ARG A 226 25.74 -3.57 -20.88
CA ARG A 226 26.45 -2.74 -21.85
C ARG A 226 27.57 -3.52 -22.55
N LEU A 227 28.38 -4.29 -21.80
CA LEU A 227 29.42 -5.15 -22.36
C LEU A 227 28.84 -6.24 -23.28
N ALA A 228 27.73 -6.85 -22.88
CA ALA A 228 27.03 -7.86 -23.70
C ALA A 228 26.43 -7.29 -24.99
N ALA A 229 26.10 -6.01 -25.03
CA ALA A 229 25.60 -5.30 -26.20
C ALA A 229 26.71 -4.80 -27.13
N ASP A 230 27.94 -4.62 -26.65
CA ASP A 230 29.06 -4.13 -27.45
C ASP A 230 29.54 -5.19 -28.43
N LYS A 231 29.49 -4.87 -29.72
CA LYS A 231 29.96 -5.75 -30.82
C LYS A 231 31.44 -6.04 -30.76
N LYS A 232 32.25 -5.23 -30.06
CA LYS A 232 33.69 -5.42 -29.88
C LYS A 232 34.02 -6.46 -28.81
N THR A 233 33.11 -6.75 -27.90
CA THR A 233 33.26 -7.77 -26.87
C THR A 233 33.25 -9.19 -27.52
N SER A 234 34.14 -10.09 -27.06
CA SER A 234 34.18 -11.45 -27.55
C SER A 234 32.86 -12.21 -27.30
N ALA A 235 32.51 -13.18 -28.15
CA ALA A 235 31.28 -13.95 -27.94
C ALA A 235 31.25 -14.64 -26.57
N ALA A 236 32.38 -15.26 -26.17
CA ALA A 236 32.49 -15.90 -24.84
C ALA A 236 32.27 -14.93 -23.67
N THR A 237 32.86 -13.72 -23.75
CA THR A 237 32.66 -12.70 -22.70
C THR A 237 31.23 -12.18 -22.71
N ARG A 238 30.57 -12.02 -23.87
CA ARG A 238 29.16 -11.63 -23.94
C ARG A 238 28.23 -12.64 -23.28
N ASP A 239 28.47 -13.93 -23.55
CA ASP A 239 27.70 -15.01 -22.96
C ASP A 239 27.93 -15.08 -21.44
N GLU A 240 29.21 -14.95 -21.01
CA GLU A 240 29.53 -14.85 -19.59
C GLU A 240 28.86 -13.64 -18.89
N CYS A 241 28.87 -12.46 -19.50
CA CYS A 241 28.18 -11.28 -18.96
C CYS A 241 26.66 -11.55 -18.79
N ARG A 242 26.04 -12.22 -19.78
CA ARG A 242 24.63 -12.62 -19.70
C ARG A 242 24.40 -13.59 -18.55
N ASP A 243 25.25 -14.62 -18.42
CA ASP A 243 25.14 -15.60 -17.34
C ASP A 243 25.29 -14.97 -15.96
N ILE A 244 26.21 -14.00 -15.79
CA ILE A 244 26.38 -13.28 -14.53
C ILE A 244 25.16 -12.41 -14.22
N VAL A 245 24.66 -11.63 -15.19
CA VAL A 245 23.46 -10.81 -15.03
C VAL A 245 22.27 -11.68 -14.60
N VAL A 246 22.20 -12.91 -15.11
CA VAL A 246 21.21 -13.93 -14.74
C VAL A 246 21.27 -14.30 -13.26
N ARG A 247 22.46 -14.47 -12.73
CA ARG A 247 22.67 -14.97 -11.37
C ARG A 247 22.80 -13.86 -10.31
N LEU A 248 22.80 -12.61 -10.74
CA LEU A 248 23.19 -11.46 -9.91
C LEU A 248 22.36 -11.34 -8.62
N ASP A 249 21.02 -11.51 -8.71
CA ASP A 249 20.14 -11.43 -7.54
C ASP A 249 20.34 -12.54 -6.49
N GLY A 250 21.00 -13.63 -6.89
CA GLY A 250 21.31 -14.76 -6.00
C GLY A 250 22.76 -14.80 -5.53
N MET A 251 23.60 -13.84 -5.95
CA MET A 251 25.00 -13.79 -5.61
C MET A 251 25.21 -13.26 -4.19
N SER A 252 26.14 -13.89 -3.49
CA SER A 252 26.64 -13.38 -2.21
C SER A 252 27.43 -12.08 -2.40
N LYS A 253 27.63 -11.34 -1.32
CA LYS A 253 28.48 -10.14 -1.27
C LYS A 253 29.86 -10.39 -1.89
N GLN A 254 30.47 -11.54 -1.56
CA GLN A 254 31.81 -11.90 -2.06
C GLN A 254 31.77 -12.17 -3.57
N GLU A 255 30.82 -12.92 -4.07
CA GLU A 255 30.67 -13.19 -5.51
C GLU A 255 30.46 -11.89 -6.30
N MET A 256 29.64 -10.97 -5.81
CA MET A 256 29.47 -9.65 -6.45
C MET A 256 30.75 -8.81 -6.41
N ALA A 257 31.55 -8.90 -5.33
CA ALA A 257 32.84 -8.23 -5.24
C ALA A 257 33.82 -8.80 -6.26
N ASP A 258 33.82 -10.11 -6.49
CA ASP A 258 34.66 -10.77 -7.48
C ASP A 258 34.31 -10.36 -8.88
N VAL A 259 33.00 -10.25 -9.19
CA VAL A 259 32.51 -9.72 -10.49
C VAL A 259 32.94 -8.26 -10.66
N LEU A 260 32.78 -7.41 -9.64
CA LEU A 260 33.20 -6.01 -9.67
C LEU A 260 34.68 -5.88 -10.09
N ARG A 261 35.57 -6.68 -9.47
CA ARG A 261 37.01 -6.69 -9.73
C ARG A 261 37.36 -7.29 -11.10
N ARG A 262 36.73 -8.43 -11.45
CA ARG A 262 37.01 -9.17 -12.68
C ARG A 262 36.71 -8.38 -13.94
N PHE A 263 35.59 -7.62 -13.95
CA PHE A 263 35.18 -6.80 -15.09
C PHE A 263 35.66 -5.35 -14.97
N ASP A 264 36.55 -5.02 -14.03
CA ASP A 264 37.05 -3.65 -13.75
C ASP A 264 35.91 -2.62 -13.78
N VAL A 265 34.83 -2.93 -13.06
CA VAL A 265 33.66 -2.06 -13.04
C VAL A 265 34.00 -0.77 -12.30
N ARG A 266 33.86 0.34 -13.01
CA ARG A 266 34.20 1.67 -12.52
C ARG A 266 32.97 2.53 -12.38
N SER A 267 33.11 3.62 -11.65
CA SER A 267 32.04 4.60 -11.51
C SER A 267 31.54 5.08 -12.87
N PRO A 268 30.24 5.04 -13.14
CA PRO A 268 29.67 5.54 -14.39
C PRO A 268 29.73 7.08 -14.50
N LEU A 269 29.98 7.79 -13.39
CA LEU A 269 30.03 9.25 -13.34
C LEU A 269 31.45 9.78 -13.51
N THR A 270 32.43 9.22 -12.80
CA THR A 270 33.81 9.74 -12.75
C THR A 270 34.83 8.86 -13.44
N GLY A 271 34.51 7.59 -13.73
CA GLY A 271 35.46 6.59 -14.17
C GLY A 271 36.44 6.10 -13.08
N SER A 272 36.30 6.58 -11.85
CA SER A 272 37.15 6.22 -10.72
C SER A 272 36.88 4.79 -10.24
N ALA A 273 37.80 4.24 -9.43
CA ALA A 273 37.62 2.97 -8.73
C ALA A 273 36.42 3.06 -7.75
N LEU A 274 35.83 1.90 -7.50
CA LEU A 274 34.75 1.75 -6.52
C LEU A 274 35.25 1.10 -5.25
N SER A 275 34.61 1.39 -4.11
CA SER A 275 34.94 0.73 -2.83
C SER A 275 34.59 -0.75 -2.85
N GLU A 276 35.07 -1.52 -1.89
CA GLU A 276 34.53 -2.85 -1.58
C GLU A 276 33.04 -2.72 -1.23
N PRO A 277 32.23 -3.77 -1.52
CA PRO A 277 30.80 -3.79 -1.20
C PRO A 277 30.53 -3.65 0.30
N ILE A 278 29.59 -2.79 0.65
CA ILE A 278 29.17 -2.49 2.01
C ILE A 278 27.69 -2.83 2.13
N GLU A 279 27.30 -3.51 3.21
CA GLU A 279 25.89 -3.66 3.55
C GLU A 279 25.36 -2.33 4.07
N PHE A 280 24.29 -1.84 3.45
CA PHE A 280 23.66 -0.58 3.79
C PHE A 280 22.23 -0.82 4.22
N ASN A 281 21.96 -0.61 5.53
CA ASN A 281 20.59 -0.71 6.03
C ASN A 281 19.75 0.47 5.51
N LEU A 282 18.59 0.17 4.94
CA LEU A 282 17.71 1.16 4.29
C LEU A 282 16.90 2.00 5.28
N MET A 283 17.08 1.85 6.58
CA MET A 283 16.40 2.70 7.58
C MET A 283 17.19 3.97 7.89
N PHE A 284 16.50 5.07 8.09
CA PHE A 284 17.08 6.29 8.63
C PHE A 284 17.25 6.18 10.14
N GLY A 285 18.49 6.02 10.59
CA GLY A 285 18.83 5.98 12.01
C GLY A 285 18.84 7.37 12.65
N THR A 286 18.41 7.47 13.91
CA THR A 286 18.46 8.68 14.73
C THR A 286 18.63 8.34 16.19
N GLN A 287 18.84 9.38 17.01
CA GLN A 287 18.88 9.28 18.47
C GLN A 287 17.65 9.95 19.08
N ILE A 288 17.01 9.30 20.02
CA ILE A 288 15.82 9.80 20.69
C ILE A 288 16.21 10.38 22.05
N GLY A 289 15.86 11.64 22.27
CA GLY A 289 16.13 12.38 23.48
C GLY A 289 17.53 12.98 23.56
N PRO A 290 17.76 13.94 24.50
CA PRO A 290 18.99 14.73 24.59
C PRO A 290 20.20 13.93 25.07
N SER A 291 20.00 12.79 25.74
CA SER A 291 21.08 11.92 26.21
C SER A 291 21.75 11.12 25.09
N GLY A 292 21.06 10.97 23.94
CA GLY A 292 21.51 10.12 22.84
C GLY A 292 21.60 8.62 23.15
N LEU A 293 21.06 8.17 24.29
CA LEU A 293 21.16 6.77 24.73
C LEU A 293 20.14 5.85 24.03
N ILE A 294 19.02 6.42 23.55
CA ILE A 294 17.99 5.62 22.89
C ILE A 294 18.19 5.75 21.38
N LYS A 295 18.64 4.66 20.76
CA LYS A 295 18.70 4.56 19.30
C LYS A 295 17.32 4.30 18.74
N GLY A 296 16.97 5.00 17.68
CA GLY A 296 15.71 4.85 16.96
C GLY A 296 15.90 5.05 15.48
N PHE A 297 14.78 4.89 14.77
CA PHE A 297 14.72 5.02 13.31
C PHE A 297 13.44 5.74 12.91
N LEU A 298 13.45 6.39 11.76
CA LEU A 298 12.22 6.71 11.04
C LEU A 298 11.65 5.39 10.50
N ARG A 299 10.39 5.11 10.82
CA ARG A 299 9.74 3.83 10.49
C ARG A 299 9.75 3.53 8.98
N PRO A 300 10.11 2.30 8.54
CA PRO A 300 10.09 1.90 7.13
C PRO A 300 8.71 1.44 6.64
N GLU A 301 7.76 1.22 7.58
CA GLU A 301 6.36 0.82 7.38
C GLU A 301 5.51 1.31 8.56
N THR A 302 4.19 1.28 8.45
CA THR A 302 3.29 1.73 9.53
C THR A 302 2.77 0.57 10.38
N ALA A 303 2.89 -0.68 9.91
CA ALA A 303 2.37 -1.90 10.53
C ALA A 303 2.84 -2.13 11.98
N GLN A 304 4.14 -1.90 12.27
CA GLN A 304 4.72 -2.21 13.58
C GLN A 304 4.06 -1.45 14.73
N GLY A 305 3.61 -0.22 14.46
CA GLY A 305 2.85 0.58 15.43
C GLY A 305 1.52 -0.08 15.80
N ILE A 306 0.86 -0.75 14.87
CA ILE A 306 -0.40 -1.47 15.09
C ILE A 306 -0.13 -2.72 15.95
N PHE A 307 0.91 -3.51 15.62
CA PHE A 307 1.23 -4.74 16.34
C PHE A 307 1.56 -4.50 17.81
N VAL A 308 2.37 -3.50 18.14
CA VAL A 308 2.71 -3.20 19.54
C VAL A 308 1.52 -2.66 20.33
N ASN A 309 0.48 -2.16 19.67
CA ASN A 309 -0.77 -1.73 20.28
C ASN A 309 -1.90 -2.79 20.24
N PHE A 310 -1.63 -3.99 19.75
CA PHE A 310 -2.63 -5.06 19.57
C PHE A 310 -3.53 -5.28 20.78
N LYS A 311 -2.97 -5.38 22.00
CA LYS A 311 -3.78 -5.59 23.21
C LYS A 311 -4.79 -4.49 23.45
N ARG A 312 -4.39 -3.23 23.29
CA ARG A 312 -5.28 -2.07 23.45
C ARG A 312 -6.39 -2.06 22.41
N LEU A 313 -6.04 -2.44 21.17
CA LEU A 313 -7.01 -2.54 20.07
C LEU A 313 -8.00 -3.69 20.33
N LEU A 314 -7.51 -4.84 20.78
CA LEU A 314 -8.35 -5.97 21.14
C LEU A 314 -9.30 -5.63 22.30
N GLU A 315 -8.80 -4.96 23.34
CA GLU A 315 -9.63 -4.46 24.46
C GLU A 315 -10.69 -3.48 23.96
N PHE A 316 -10.32 -2.52 23.11
CA PHE A 316 -11.27 -1.58 22.50
C PHE A 316 -12.34 -2.32 21.69
N ASN A 317 -11.98 -3.41 21.02
CA ASN A 317 -12.90 -4.30 20.31
C ASN A 317 -13.58 -5.34 21.21
N GLN A 318 -13.56 -5.14 22.54
CA GLN A 318 -14.21 -6.02 23.52
C GLN A 318 -13.70 -7.47 23.49
N GLY A 319 -12.42 -7.67 23.17
CA GLY A 319 -11.79 -9.00 23.12
C GLY A 319 -12.23 -9.87 21.94
N ARG A 320 -12.90 -9.32 20.93
CA ARG A 320 -13.47 -10.09 19.83
C ARG A 320 -12.56 -10.16 18.60
N LEU A 321 -12.48 -11.33 17.99
CA LEU A 321 -11.92 -11.57 16.65
C LEU A 321 -13.04 -12.01 15.69
N PRO A 322 -12.92 -11.79 14.36
CA PRO A 322 -11.86 -10.96 13.73
C PRO A 322 -12.12 -9.46 13.89
N PHE A 323 -11.07 -8.66 13.77
CA PHE A 323 -11.16 -7.21 13.61
C PHE A 323 -9.97 -6.70 12.80
N ALA A 324 -10.09 -5.50 12.25
CA ALA A 324 -9.01 -4.83 11.54
C ALA A 324 -8.65 -3.50 12.18
N ALA A 325 -7.35 -3.20 12.20
CA ALA A 325 -6.86 -1.86 12.49
C ALA A 325 -6.20 -1.27 11.25
N ALA A 326 -6.28 0.04 11.08
CA ALA A 326 -5.76 0.75 9.93
C ALA A 326 -4.93 1.95 10.35
N GLN A 327 -3.90 2.27 9.58
CA GLN A 327 -3.08 3.45 9.79
C GLN A 327 -2.72 4.10 8.45
N ILE A 328 -2.84 5.42 8.39
CA ILE A 328 -2.29 6.24 7.30
C ILE A 328 -1.13 7.03 7.88
N GLY A 329 0.04 6.97 7.25
CA GLY A 329 1.19 7.71 7.73
C GLY A 329 2.37 7.68 6.77
N ASN A 330 3.37 8.53 7.03
CA ASN A 330 4.62 8.50 6.29
C ASN A 330 5.52 7.37 6.79
N ALA A 331 6.15 6.72 5.81
CA ALA A 331 7.22 5.75 5.98
C ALA A 331 8.47 6.24 5.23
N PHE A 332 9.63 5.72 5.62
CA PHE A 332 10.92 6.23 5.18
C PHE A 332 11.86 5.08 4.84
N ARG A 333 12.42 5.12 3.63
CA ARG A 333 13.43 4.14 3.19
C ARG A 333 14.59 4.90 2.58
N ASN A 334 15.77 4.81 3.17
CA ASN A 334 16.97 5.49 2.70
C ASN A 334 17.49 4.84 1.42
N GLU A 335 16.73 4.95 0.35
CA GLU A 335 17.03 4.38 -0.96
C GLU A 335 18.38 4.87 -1.46
N ILE A 336 19.24 3.94 -1.88
CA ILE A 336 20.58 4.23 -2.43
C ILE A 336 20.43 4.96 -3.77
N SER A 337 19.52 4.50 -4.62
CA SER A 337 19.29 5.03 -5.98
C SER A 337 17.81 5.30 -6.23
N PRO A 338 17.22 6.37 -5.65
CA PRO A 338 15.85 6.76 -5.94
C PRO A 338 15.73 7.22 -7.39
N ARG A 339 14.60 6.88 -8.05
CA ARG A 339 14.36 7.18 -9.47
C ARG A 339 12.88 7.04 -9.83
N SER A 340 12.55 7.45 -11.06
CA SER A 340 11.22 7.29 -11.64
C SER A 340 10.12 8.04 -10.89
N GLY A 341 10.36 9.33 -10.58
CA GLY A 341 9.36 10.19 -9.91
C GLY A 341 8.91 9.61 -8.57
N LEU A 342 7.60 9.54 -8.35
CA LEU A 342 7.01 9.06 -7.09
C LEU A 342 7.09 7.54 -6.88
N ILE A 343 7.69 6.78 -7.80
CA ILE A 343 7.71 5.31 -7.74
C ILE A 343 8.74 4.79 -6.73
N ARG A 344 9.93 5.39 -6.69
CA ARG A 344 10.98 5.03 -5.75
C ARG A 344 11.56 6.26 -5.07
N VAL A 345 11.05 6.54 -3.91
CA VAL A 345 11.33 7.74 -3.11
C VAL A 345 11.81 7.36 -1.71
N ARG A 346 12.40 8.32 -0.99
CA ARG A 346 12.91 8.14 0.38
C ARG A 346 11.88 8.38 1.47
N GLU A 347 10.88 9.20 1.18
CA GLU A 347 9.75 9.48 2.04
C GLU A 347 8.44 9.29 1.26
N PHE A 348 7.50 8.52 1.79
CA PHE A 348 6.25 8.20 1.12
C PHE A 348 5.12 7.96 2.12
N THR A 349 3.91 8.22 1.69
CA THR A 349 2.72 7.93 2.48
C THR A 349 2.22 6.53 2.17
N MET A 350 1.99 5.76 3.24
CA MET A 350 1.34 4.45 3.21
C MET A 350 -0.04 4.52 3.86
N ALA A 351 -0.93 3.64 3.43
CA ALA A 351 -2.15 3.31 4.13
C ALA A 351 -2.18 1.79 4.31
N GLU A 352 -2.08 1.32 5.54
CA GLU A 352 -1.96 -0.10 5.88
C GLU A 352 -3.11 -0.56 6.74
N ILE A 353 -3.50 -1.81 6.56
CA ILE A 353 -4.55 -2.50 7.29
C ILE A 353 -3.97 -3.78 7.86
N GLU A 354 -4.17 -4.00 9.15
CA GLU A 354 -3.84 -5.24 9.83
C GLU A 354 -5.13 -5.91 10.27
N HIS A 355 -5.55 -6.93 9.53
CA HIS A 355 -6.74 -7.71 9.83
C HIS A 355 -6.36 -8.92 10.67
N PHE A 356 -6.74 -8.89 11.95
CA PHE A 356 -6.48 -9.94 12.93
C PHE A 356 -7.58 -10.99 12.89
N CYS A 357 -7.21 -12.24 12.64
CA CYS A 357 -8.15 -13.37 12.56
C CYS A 357 -7.62 -14.60 13.29
N ASP A 358 -8.50 -15.56 13.52
CA ASP A 358 -8.13 -16.88 14.07
C ASP A 358 -7.23 -17.62 13.08
N PRO A 359 -6.02 -18.09 13.48
CA PRO A 359 -5.15 -18.85 12.58
C PRO A 359 -5.76 -20.16 12.05
N SER A 360 -6.74 -20.71 12.76
CA SER A 360 -7.45 -21.93 12.34
C SER A 360 -8.69 -21.66 11.47
N ASP A 361 -9.16 -20.39 11.43
CA ASP A 361 -10.33 -19.98 10.65
C ASP A 361 -10.07 -18.61 10.00
N LYS A 362 -9.63 -18.63 8.75
CA LYS A 362 -9.42 -17.44 7.92
C LYS A 362 -10.56 -17.22 6.91
N SER A 363 -11.76 -17.70 7.23
CA SER A 363 -12.96 -17.34 6.49
C SER A 363 -13.31 -15.86 6.68
N HIS A 364 -14.06 -15.28 5.74
CA HIS A 364 -14.47 -13.89 5.84
C HIS A 364 -15.98 -13.76 5.64
N PRO A 365 -16.73 -13.16 6.58
CA PRO A 365 -18.20 -13.13 6.55
C PRO A 365 -18.77 -12.39 5.33
N LYS A 366 -18.02 -11.45 4.74
CA LYS A 366 -18.41 -10.72 3.53
C LYS A 366 -17.86 -11.35 2.24
N PHE A 367 -17.15 -12.48 2.30
CA PHE A 367 -16.58 -13.16 1.13
C PHE A 367 -17.61 -13.47 0.04
N PRO A 368 -18.84 -13.94 0.36
CA PRO A 368 -19.87 -14.19 -0.65
C PRO A 368 -20.18 -12.99 -1.56
N ALA A 369 -20.01 -11.75 -1.06
CA ALA A 369 -20.26 -10.53 -1.84
C ALA A 369 -19.17 -10.22 -2.88
N VAL A 370 -18.01 -10.88 -2.78
CA VAL A 370 -16.87 -10.66 -3.69
C VAL A 370 -16.45 -11.90 -4.46
N ARG A 371 -16.98 -13.10 -4.12
CA ARG A 371 -16.54 -14.37 -4.70
C ARG A 371 -16.56 -14.40 -6.24
N ASP A 372 -17.50 -13.71 -6.86
CA ASP A 372 -17.67 -13.66 -8.32
C ASP A 372 -16.83 -12.54 -8.97
N THR A 373 -16.08 -11.74 -8.17
CA THR A 373 -15.17 -10.71 -8.68
C THR A 373 -14.04 -11.39 -9.45
N ARG A 374 -13.82 -10.96 -10.69
CA ARG A 374 -12.77 -11.52 -11.54
C ARG A 374 -11.51 -10.69 -11.41
N LEU A 375 -10.40 -11.34 -11.11
CA LEU A 375 -9.08 -10.73 -10.99
C LEU A 375 -8.14 -11.29 -12.08
N LEU A 376 -7.29 -10.44 -12.63
CA LEU A 376 -6.19 -10.87 -13.48
C LEU A 376 -5.03 -11.33 -12.57
N LEU A 377 -4.85 -12.65 -12.43
CA LEU A 377 -3.91 -13.28 -11.52
C LEU A 377 -2.67 -13.79 -12.27
N TYR A 378 -1.49 -13.33 -11.86
CA TYR A 378 -0.21 -13.84 -12.33
C TYR A 378 0.44 -14.67 -11.24
N SER A 379 0.02 -15.93 -11.15
CA SER A 379 0.41 -16.85 -10.08
C SER A 379 1.89 -17.23 -10.15
N ALA A 380 2.46 -17.68 -9.03
CA ALA A 380 3.81 -18.20 -8.97
C ALA A 380 4.03 -19.37 -9.94
N CYS A 381 3.01 -20.24 -10.10
CA CYS A 381 3.06 -21.34 -11.07
C CYS A 381 3.12 -20.84 -12.52
N ASN A 382 2.23 -19.91 -12.91
CA ASN A 382 2.25 -19.32 -14.25
C ASN A 382 3.56 -18.59 -14.54
N GLN A 383 4.09 -17.89 -13.53
CA GLN A 383 5.40 -17.25 -13.62
C GLN A 383 6.53 -18.25 -13.87
N MET A 384 6.50 -19.42 -13.23
CA MET A 384 7.53 -20.47 -13.43
C MET A 384 7.35 -21.21 -14.76
N ASP A 385 6.13 -21.32 -15.25
CA ASP A 385 5.79 -22.02 -16.50
C ASP A 385 5.91 -21.13 -17.74
N GLY A 386 6.23 -19.84 -17.58
CA GLY A 386 6.25 -18.88 -18.70
C GLY A 386 4.86 -18.60 -19.28
N LYS A 387 3.80 -18.87 -18.51
CA LYS A 387 2.42 -18.58 -18.91
C LYS A 387 2.06 -17.13 -18.60
N SER A 388 1.08 -16.61 -19.29
CA SER A 388 0.51 -15.29 -19.02
C SER A 388 -0.37 -15.29 -17.77
N ALA A 389 -0.68 -14.10 -17.26
CA ALA A 389 -1.69 -13.93 -16.23
C ALA A 389 -3.07 -14.37 -16.72
N GLU A 390 -3.87 -14.95 -15.85
CA GLU A 390 -5.19 -15.50 -16.15
C GLU A 390 -6.27 -14.77 -15.34
N THR A 391 -7.44 -14.57 -15.96
CA THR A 391 -8.57 -13.95 -15.28
C THR A 391 -9.42 -15.02 -14.60
N VAL A 392 -9.40 -15.05 -13.27
CA VAL A 392 -10.07 -16.04 -12.43
C VAL A 392 -11.02 -15.34 -11.45
N SER A 393 -12.15 -15.96 -11.10
CA SER A 393 -12.99 -15.44 -10.00
C SER A 393 -12.28 -15.66 -8.66
N VAL A 394 -12.48 -14.73 -7.72
CA VAL A 394 -11.87 -14.86 -6.38
C VAL A 394 -12.33 -16.14 -5.69
N GLY A 395 -13.60 -16.52 -5.87
CA GLY A 395 -14.14 -17.77 -5.32
C GLY A 395 -13.46 -19.01 -5.86
N ASP A 396 -13.24 -19.07 -7.19
CA ASP A 396 -12.53 -20.20 -7.81
C ASP A 396 -11.05 -20.21 -7.40
N ALA A 397 -10.41 -19.04 -7.31
CA ALA A 397 -9.01 -18.94 -6.91
C ALA A 397 -8.78 -19.46 -5.47
N VAL A 398 -9.68 -19.15 -4.54
CA VAL A 398 -9.63 -19.67 -3.16
C VAL A 398 -9.97 -21.17 -3.12
N ALA A 399 -11.02 -21.60 -3.84
CA ALA A 399 -11.43 -23.01 -3.85
C ALA A 399 -10.37 -23.95 -4.44
N GLN A 400 -9.57 -23.45 -5.41
CA GLN A 400 -8.45 -24.18 -6.01
C GLN A 400 -7.15 -24.09 -5.19
N GLY A 401 -7.13 -23.34 -4.09
CA GLY A 401 -5.93 -23.09 -3.30
C GLY A 401 -4.89 -22.21 -3.99
N LEU A 402 -5.25 -21.49 -5.05
CA LEU A 402 -4.41 -20.51 -5.71
C LEU A 402 -4.18 -19.28 -4.83
N VAL A 403 -5.22 -18.84 -4.15
CA VAL A 403 -5.20 -17.84 -3.07
C VAL A 403 -5.40 -18.57 -1.76
N ALA A 404 -4.54 -18.34 -0.78
CA ALA A 404 -4.39 -19.18 0.42
C ALA A 404 -5.65 -19.27 1.31
N ASN A 405 -6.49 -18.22 1.35
CA ASN A 405 -7.70 -18.18 2.18
C ASN A 405 -8.70 -17.11 1.72
N GLU A 406 -9.93 -17.18 2.25
CA GLU A 406 -11.01 -16.26 1.90
C GLU A 406 -10.72 -14.81 2.29
N THR A 407 -10.12 -14.58 3.46
CA THR A 407 -9.81 -13.22 3.95
C THR A 407 -8.82 -12.52 3.03
N LEU A 408 -7.76 -13.22 2.58
CA LEU A 408 -6.80 -12.71 1.61
C LEU A 408 -7.51 -12.39 0.27
N GLY A 409 -8.31 -13.32 -0.25
CA GLY A 409 -9.09 -13.13 -1.48
C GLY A 409 -10.09 -11.98 -1.37
N TYR A 410 -10.74 -11.83 -0.21
CA TYR A 410 -11.64 -10.71 0.06
C TYR A 410 -10.92 -9.37 -0.10
N PHE A 411 -9.77 -9.21 0.55
CA PHE A 411 -9.01 -7.96 0.46
C PHE A 411 -8.45 -7.72 -0.94
N MET A 412 -8.02 -8.74 -1.68
CA MET A 412 -7.63 -8.59 -3.09
C MET A 412 -8.77 -8.02 -3.94
N ALA A 413 -10.00 -8.53 -3.78
CA ALA A 413 -11.16 -7.99 -4.47
C ALA A 413 -11.50 -6.55 -4.04
N ARG A 414 -11.35 -6.23 -2.76
CA ARG A 414 -11.55 -4.86 -2.25
C ARG A 414 -10.50 -3.89 -2.79
N ILE A 415 -9.24 -4.32 -2.88
CA ILE A 415 -8.14 -3.54 -3.49
C ILE A 415 -8.48 -3.20 -4.95
N GLN A 416 -8.89 -4.20 -5.76
CA GLN A 416 -9.29 -3.93 -7.15
C GLN A 416 -10.41 -2.88 -7.21
N ARG A 417 -11.49 -3.07 -6.45
CA ARG A 417 -12.64 -2.14 -6.46
C ARG A 417 -12.23 -0.72 -6.06
N PHE A 418 -11.36 -0.57 -5.06
CA PHE A 418 -10.85 0.73 -4.65
C PHE A 418 -10.00 1.39 -5.75
N LEU A 419 -9.08 0.64 -6.36
CA LEU A 419 -8.21 1.16 -7.43
C LEU A 419 -9.03 1.62 -8.65
N LEU A 420 -10.07 0.86 -9.03
CA LEU A 420 -11.00 1.24 -10.10
C LEU A 420 -11.81 2.49 -9.73
N LEU A 421 -12.28 2.60 -8.49
CA LEU A 421 -12.97 3.80 -7.97
C LEU A 421 -12.07 5.02 -8.04
N ALA A 422 -10.78 4.87 -7.73
CA ALA A 422 -9.79 5.93 -7.81
C ALA A 422 -9.43 6.34 -9.24
N GLY A 423 -9.76 5.53 -10.26
CA GLY A 423 -9.54 5.82 -11.67
C GLY A 423 -8.40 5.04 -12.34
N VAL A 424 -8.02 3.92 -11.77
CA VAL A 424 -7.10 2.99 -12.42
C VAL A 424 -7.81 2.33 -13.62
N ASP A 425 -7.12 2.18 -14.73
CA ASP A 425 -7.61 1.41 -15.88
C ASP A 425 -7.53 -0.09 -15.55
N GLU A 426 -8.67 -0.78 -15.55
CA GLU A 426 -8.76 -2.22 -15.23
C GLU A 426 -7.84 -3.08 -16.11
N ARG A 427 -7.61 -2.68 -17.36
CA ARG A 427 -6.73 -3.40 -18.31
C ARG A 427 -5.25 -3.27 -17.95
N LYS A 428 -4.91 -2.33 -17.08
CA LYS A 428 -3.56 -2.03 -16.59
C LYS A 428 -3.37 -2.40 -15.11
N LEU A 429 -4.20 -3.31 -14.58
CA LEU A 429 -4.15 -3.84 -13.23
C LEU A 429 -4.04 -5.35 -13.27
N ARG A 430 -3.05 -5.92 -12.58
CA ARG A 430 -2.94 -7.36 -12.31
C ARG A 430 -2.55 -7.61 -10.86
N PHE A 431 -2.79 -8.82 -10.38
CA PHE A 431 -2.25 -9.31 -9.10
C PHE A 431 -1.15 -10.32 -9.38
N ARG A 432 0.07 -10.04 -8.93
CA ARG A 432 1.23 -10.93 -9.05
C ARG A 432 1.53 -11.59 -7.71
N GLN A 433 1.57 -12.92 -7.70
CA GLN A 433 1.95 -13.68 -6.53
C GLN A 433 3.47 -13.68 -6.34
N HIS A 434 3.93 -13.48 -5.11
CA HIS A 434 5.33 -13.67 -4.77
C HIS A 434 5.74 -15.13 -4.96
N MET A 435 6.90 -15.36 -5.55
CA MET A 435 7.50 -16.68 -5.55
C MET A 435 8.15 -17.00 -4.20
N ALA A 436 8.33 -18.27 -3.89
CA ALA A 436 8.84 -18.71 -2.59
C ALA A 436 10.18 -18.07 -2.16
N ASN A 437 11.00 -17.61 -3.10
CA ASN A 437 12.26 -16.92 -2.84
C ASN A 437 12.14 -15.40 -2.74
N GLU A 438 10.99 -14.85 -3.11
CA GLU A 438 10.64 -13.42 -2.97
C GLU A 438 9.82 -13.18 -1.71
N MET A 439 9.21 -14.26 -1.19
CA MET A 439 8.34 -14.20 -0.03
C MET A 439 9.09 -13.61 1.16
N ALA A 440 8.54 -12.57 1.77
CA ALA A 440 9.05 -12.06 3.03
C ALA A 440 9.04 -13.17 4.09
N HIS A 441 10.03 -13.14 4.99
CA HIS A 441 10.24 -14.21 5.99
C HIS A 441 9.05 -14.42 6.94
N TYR A 442 8.13 -13.48 6.98
CA TYR A 442 6.92 -13.51 7.80
C TYR A 442 5.66 -13.92 7.02
N ALA A 443 5.68 -13.93 5.69
CA ALA A 443 4.50 -14.16 4.87
C ALA A 443 4.34 -15.64 4.48
N ARG A 444 3.09 -16.12 4.45
CA ARG A 444 2.70 -17.44 3.90
C ARG A 444 2.24 -17.36 2.45
N ASP A 445 1.59 -16.27 2.10
CA ASP A 445 1.14 -15.95 0.75
C ASP A 445 1.13 -14.43 0.60
N CYS A 446 1.55 -13.93 -0.55
CA CYS A 446 1.62 -12.51 -0.83
C CYS A 446 1.28 -12.23 -2.30
N TRP A 447 0.40 -11.28 -2.52
CA TRP A 447 -0.04 -10.82 -3.82
C TRP A 447 0.11 -9.31 -3.95
N ASP A 448 0.82 -8.86 -4.97
CA ASP A 448 0.96 -7.45 -5.29
C ASP A 448 -0.06 -7.04 -6.34
N ALA A 449 -0.87 -6.03 -6.04
CA ALA A 449 -1.59 -5.31 -7.08
C ALA A 449 -0.60 -4.42 -7.83
N GLU A 450 -0.26 -4.85 -9.03
CA GLU A 450 0.66 -4.16 -9.93
C GLU A 450 -0.11 -3.34 -10.96
N LEU A 451 0.34 -2.10 -11.18
CA LEU A 451 -0.21 -1.20 -12.19
C LEU A 451 0.79 -1.03 -13.33
N LEU A 452 0.30 -1.18 -14.55
CA LEU A 452 1.13 -0.99 -15.75
C LEU A 452 1.32 0.50 -16.04
N THR A 453 2.56 0.93 -16.00
CA THR A 453 2.99 2.29 -16.33
C THR A 453 4.02 2.28 -17.46
N SER A 454 4.47 3.46 -17.88
CA SER A 454 5.58 3.60 -18.83
C SER A 454 6.92 3.07 -18.32
N TYR A 455 7.01 2.77 -17.01
CA TYR A 455 8.16 2.10 -16.38
C TYR A 455 7.96 0.58 -16.23
N GLY A 456 6.89 0.02 -16.78
CA GLY A 456 6.49 -1.38 -16.64
C GLY A 456 5.47 -1.58 -15.51
N TRP A 457 5.33 -2.84 -15.10
CA TRP A 457 4.48 -3.21 -13.98
C TRP A 457 5.08 -2.75 -12.65
N ILE A 458 4.32 -2.03 -11.87
CA ILE A 458 4.75 -1.44 -10.60
C ILE A 458 3.82 -1.89 -9.49
N GLU A 459 4.38 -2.50 -8.48
CA GLU A 459 3.71 -2.79 -7.22
C GLU A 459 3.20 -1.49 -6.59
N CYS A 460 1.90 -1.38 -6.43
CA CYS A 460 1.25 -0.23 -5.79
C CYS A 460 0.55 -0.60 -4.48
N VAL A 461 0.10 -1.86 -4.36
CA VAL A 461 -0.52 -2.37 -3.13
C VAL A 461 -0.04 -3.79 -2.90
N GLY A 462 0.58 -4.06 -1.75
CA GLY A 462 0.84 -5.41 -1.28
C GLY A 462 -0.39 -5.97 -0.53
N CYS A 463 -0.63 -7.27 -0.62
CA CYS A 463 -1.64 -7.97 0.16
C CYS A 463 -1.07 -9.31 0.64
N ALA A 464 -0.72 -9.39 1.92
CA ALA A 464 0.02 -10.52 2.48
C ALA A 464 -0.71 -11.21 3.63
N ASP A 465 -0.54 -12.53 3.72
CA ASP A 465 -0.83 -13.31 4.93
C ASP A 465 0.45 -13.40 5.77
N ARG A 466 0.59 -12.55 6.78
CA ARG A 466 1.75 -12.48 7.68
C ARG A 466 1.75 -13.57 8.76
N SER A 467 0.72 -14.42 8.80
CA SER A 467 0.53 -15.39 9.88
C SER A 467 0.54 -14.70 11.25
N ALA A 468 1.03 -15.37 12.29
CA ALA A 468 1.18 -14.84 13.64
C ALA A 468 2.60 -14.32 13.93
N PHE A 469 3.39 -14.01 12.89
CA PHE A 469 4.83 -13.73 13.03
C PHE A 469 5.10 -12.53 13.93
N ASP A 470 4.59 -11.34 13.58
CA ASP A 470 4.92 -10.09 14.28
C ASP A 470 4.47 -10.13 15.75
N LEU A 471 3.23 -10.56 16.03
CA LEU A 471 2.72 -10.69 17.39
C LEU A 471 3.57 -11.68 18.22
N THR A 472 4.03 -12.77 17.62
CA THR A 472 4.92 -13.74 18.26
C THR A 472 6.28 -13.13 18.57
N GLN A 473 6.89 -12.42 17.62
CA GLN A 473 8.22 -11.83 17.82
C GLN A 473 8.20 -10.72 18.89
N HIS A 474 7.20 -9.84 18.85
CA HIS A 474 7.05 -8.82 19.89
C HIS A 474 6.76 -9.43 21.26
N SER A 475 5.95 -10.49 21.32
CA SER A 475 5.71 -11.22 22.58
C SER A 475 7.00 -11.78 23.15
N LYS A 476 7.84 -12.43 22.31
CA LYS A 476 9.14 -12.96 22.72
C LYS A 476 10.11 -11.86 23.17
N ALA A 477 10.17 -10.76 22.43
CA ALA A 477 11.11 -9.66 22.72
C ALA A 477 10.76 -8.91 24.01
N THR A 478 9.48 -8.86 24.41
CA THR A 478 9.03 -8.04 25.53
C THR A 478 8.55 -8.85 26.74
N GLY A 479 8.30 -10.15 26.58
CA GLY A 479 7.64 -10.99 27.58
C GLY A 479 6.12 -10.70 27.72
N VAL A 480 5.56 -9.75 26.94
CA VAL A 480 4.13 -9.42 26.96
C VAL A 480 3.42 -10.29 25.93
N ARG A 481 2.50 -11.14 26.38
CA ARG A 481 1.72 -12.00 25.47
C ARG A 481 0.73 -11.19 24.64
N LEU A 482 0.94 -11.14 23.34
CA LEU A 482 0.04 -10.51 22.36
C LEU A 482 -0.91 -11.59 21.78
N ALA A 483 -1.86 -12.01 22.61
CA ALA A 483 -2.79 -13.09 22.31
C ALA A 483 -4.23 -12.65 22.58
N ALA A 484 -5.18 -13.34 21.95
CA ALA A 484 -6.61 -13.20 22.14
C ALA A 484 -7.22 -14.45 22.74
N GLU A 485 -8.36 -14.32 23.41
CA GLU A 485 -9.11 -15.44 23.97
C GLU A 485 -10.16 -15.91 22.94
N LYS A 486 -10.09 -17.20 22.57
CA LYS A 486 -11.08 -17.88 21.76
C LYS A 486 -11.98 -18.74 22.63
N LYS A 487 -13.29 -18.49 22.59
CA LYS A 487 -14.26 -19.36 23.25
C LYS A 487 -14.34 -20.70 22.50
N LEU A 488 -14.18 -21.79 23.24
CA LEU A 488 -14.35 -23.13 22.70
C LEU A 488 -15.84 -23.44 22.57
N LEU A 489 -16.23 -24.08 21.46
CA LEU A 489 -17.60 -24.56 21.25
C LEU A 489 -17.94 -25.65 22.26
N GLU A 490 -16.99 -26.57 22.55
CA GLU A 490 -17.08 -27.57 23.57
C GLU A 490 -15.94 -27.40 24.59
N PRO A 491 -16.22 -27.51 25.90
CA PRO A 491 -15.19 -27.44 26.91
C PRO A 491 -14.13 -28.52 26.71
N LYS A 492 -12.85 -28.16 26.76
CA LYS A 492 -11.74 -29.10 26.64
C LYS A 492 -11.18 -29.40 28.02
N VAL A 493 -11.03 -30.69 28.33
CA VAL A 493 -10.31 -31.11 29.52
C VAL A 493 -8.83 -31.19 29.22
N VAL A 494 -8.02 -30.39 29.91
CA VAL A 494 -6.56 -30.37 29.76
C VAL A 494 -5.90 -30.83 31.05
N ASP A 495 -4.88 -31.66 30.94
CA ASP A 495 -4.05 -32.05 32.05
C ASP A 495 -3.05 -30.93 32.35
N VAL A 496 -3.21 -30.31 33.50
CA VAL A 496 -2.35 -29.22 33.96
C VAL A 496 -1.33 -29.81 34.96
N THR A 497 -0.06 -29.55 34.73
CA THR A 497 1.04 -29.88 35.63
C THR A 497 1.68 -28.61 36.05
N GLU A 498 1.58 -28.26 37.35
CA GLU A 498 2.07 -27.00 37.89
C GLU A 498 3.16 -27.28 38.92
N PRO A 499 4.32 -26.56 38.81
CA PRO A 499 5.30 -26.56 39.87
C PRO A 499 4.74 -25.77 41.05
N GLN A 500 4.86 -26.30 42.24
CA GLN A 500 4.52 -25.61 43.50
C GLN A 500 5.81 -25.36 44.29
N PRO A 501 6.53 -24.27 44.02
CA PRO A 501 7.74 -23.94 44.74
C PRO A 501 7.46 -23.59 46.21
N ASN A 502 8.17 -24.21 47.13
CA ASN A 502 8.07 -23.86 48.55
C ASN A 502 8.82 -22.56 48.82
N LYS A 503 8.07 -21.47 48.85
CA LYS A 503 8.59 -20.10 49.01
C LYS A 503 9.44 -19.94 50.27
N GLY A 504 9.07 -20.64 51.36
CA GLY A 504 9.79 -20.54 52.64
C GLY A 504 11.14 -21.22 52.57
N VAL A 505 11.21 -22.41 51.99
CA VAL A 505 12.47 -23.18 51.87
C VAL A 505 13.39 -22.53 50.83
N LEU A 506 12.87 -22.16 49.67
CA LEU A 506 13.63 -21.46 48.62
C LEU A 506 14.17 -20.10 49.10
N GLY A 507 13.35 -19.34 49.86
CA GLY A 507 13.77 -18.06 50.43
C GLY A 507 14.92 -18.19 51.44
N LYS A 508 14.90 -19.25 52.26
CA LYS A 508 15.98 -19.54 53.18
C LYS A 508 17.26 -19.97 52.49
N ALA A 509 17.13 -20.83 51.45
CA ALA A 509 18.28 -21.40 50.72
C ALA A 509 18.94 -20.39 49.79
N PHE A 510 18.17 -19.62 48.99
CA PHE A 510 18.68 -18.78 47.89
C PHE A 510 18.62 -17.27 48.18
N LYS A 511 18.00 -16.87 49.32
CA LYS A 511 17.93 -15.47 49.78
C LYS A 511 17.48 -14.51 48.65
N LYS A 512 18.36 -13.61 48.17
CA LYS A 512 18.07 -12.62 47.12
C LYS A 512 17.78 -13.26 45.75
N ASP A 513 18.30 -14.45 45.47
CA ASP A 513 18.13 -15.13 44.20
C ASP A 513 16.88 -16.05 44.20
N ALA A 514 16.17 -16.19 45.33
CA ALA A 514 14.99 -17.05 45.47
C ALA A 514 13.87 -16.70 44.49
N LYS A 515 13.66 -15.41 44.21
CA LYS A 515 12.67 -14.96 43.25
C LYS A 515 13.03 -15.41 41.83
N LEU A 516 14.28 -15.25 41.42
CA LEU A 516 14.79 -15.66 40.12
C LEU A 516 14.56 -17.16 39.86
N VAL A 517 14.89 -17.97 40.89
CA VAL A 517 14.68 -19.44 40.79
C VAL A 517 13.19 -19.79 40.73
N MET A 518 12.33 -19.12 41.52
CA MET A 518 10.87 -19.33 41.47
C MET A 518 10.27 -18.95 40.11
N ASP A 519 10.67 -17.82 39.58
CA ASP A 519 10.20 -17.34 38.27
C ASP A 519 10.63 -18.32 37.16
N HIS A 520 11.87 -18.83 37.22
CA HIS A 520 12.36 -19.84 36.29
C HIS A 520 11.56 -21.17 36.40
N LEU A 521 11.35 -21.67 37.61
CA LEU A 521 10.54 -22.89 37.83
C LEU A 521 9.11 -22.74 37.33
N SER A 522 8.53 -21.55 37.44
CA SER A 522 7.17 -21.26 36.96
C SER A 522 7.09 -21.11 35.44
N ALA A 523 8.23 -20.90 34.77
CA ALA A 523 8.34 -20.75 33.32
C ALA A 523 8.66 -22.08 32.60
N LEU A 524 8.99 -23.15 33.32
CA LEU A 524 9.26 -24.48 32.75
C LEU A 524 8.00 -25.05 32.07
N ASP A 525 8.21 -25.75 30.96
CA ASP A 525 7.13 -26.47 30.31
C ASP A 525 6.77 -27.77 31.07
N ARG A 526 5.68 -28.41 30.65
CA ARG A 526 5.17 -29.62 31.28
C ARG A 526 6.20 -30.75 31.32
N GLU A 527 6.97 -30.91 30.25
CA GLU A 527 7.91 -32.01 30.09
C GLU A 527 9.13 -31.80 31.00
N ASP A 528 9.65 -30.57 31.05
CA ASP A 528 10.75 -30.18 31.92
C ASP A 528 10.35 -30.27 33.41
N ILE A 529 9.14 -29.85 33.77
CA ILE A 529 8.61 -29.97 35.14
C ILE A 529 8.58 -31.48 35.55
N LEU A 530 8.04 -32.35 34.70
CA LEU A 530 7.96 -33.78 34.99
C LEU A 530 9.34 -34.46 35.05
N GLN A 531 10.29 -34.02 34.21
CA GLN A 531 11.67 -34.50 34.29
C GLN A 531 12.35 -34.04 35.57
N LEU A 532 12.17 -32.78 35.95
CA LEU A 532 12.70 -32.22 37.19
C LEU A 532 12.14 -32.96 38.43
N ASP A 533 10.82 -33.21 38.43
CA ASP A 533 10.16 -33.97 39.51
C ASP A 533 10.70 -35.39 39.65
N ARG A 534 10.91 -36.09 38.49
CA ARG A 534 11.54 -37.44 38.51
C ARG A 534 12.97 -37.37 39.08
N LYS A 535 13.81 -36.45 38.62
CA LYS A 535 15.19 -36.31 39.08
C LYS A 535 15.24 -35.99 40.57
N LEU A 536 14.35 -35.14 41.08
CA LEU A 536 14.23 -34.83 42.48
C LEU A 536 13.71 -36.01 43.30
N SER A 537 12.84 -36.83 42.75
CA SER A 537 12.31 -38.03 43.41
C SER A 537 13.29 -39.16 43.48
N GLU A 538 14.08 -39.37 42.41
CA GLU A 538 15.08 -40.43 42.30
C GLU A 538 16.37 -40.10 43.09
N ASN A 539 16.85 -38.87 43.01
CA ASN A 539 18.18 -38.51 43.55
C ASN A 539 18.10 -37.61 44.79
N GLY A 540 16.89 -37.26 45.25
CA GLY A 540 16.68 -36.35 46.39
C GLY A 540 17.07 -34.87 46.14
N GLN A 541 17.91 -34.63 45.13
CA GLN A 541 18.38 -33.32 44.74
C GLN A 541 18.75 -33.23 43.26
N HIS A 542 18.69 -32.01 42.72
CA HIS A 542 19.06 -31.71 41.31
C HIS A 542 19.71 -30.32 41.23
N VAL A 543 20.70 -30.16 40.37
CA VAL A 543 21.32 -28.83 40.09
C VAL A 543 20.61 -28.21 38.90
N LEU A 544 19.95 -27.04 39.15
CA LEU A 544 19.28 -26.24 38.15
C LEU A 544 20.16 -25.04 37.79
N ALA A 545 20.51 -24.90 36.49
CA ALA A 545 21.24 -23.75 36.00
C ALA A 545 20.24 -22.64 35.62
N VAL A 546 20.35 -21.46 36.24
CA VAL A 546 19.54 -20.28 35.96
C VAL A 546 20.48 -19.07 35.81
N ASP A 547 20.42 -18.39 34.67
CA ASP A 547 21.26 -17.22 34.34
C ASP A 547 22.77 -17.45 34.58
N GLY A 548 23.26 -18.64 34.20
CA GLY A 548 24.67 -19.00 34.32
C GLY A 548 25.14 -19.31 35.74
N LYS A 549 24.22 -19.47 36.70
CA LYS A 549 24.49 -19.91 38.06
C LYS A 549 23.77 -21.22 38.35
N ASP A 550 24.43 -22.05 39.12
CA ASP A 550 23.93 -23.37 39.55
C ASP A 550 23.24 -23.26 40.92
N TYR A 551 22.00 -23.73 40.98
CA TYR A 551 21.16 -23.78 42.18
C TYR A 551 20.82 -25.23 42.51
N ARG A 552 21.21 -25.69 43.68
CA ARG A 552 20.90 -27.05 44.17
C ARG A 552 19.50 -27.08 44.73
N LEU A 553 18.58 -27.70 43.99
CA LEU A 553 17.19 -27.95 44.43
C LEU A 553 17.14 -29.26 45.21
N THR A 554 16.35 -29.29 46.25
CA THR A 554 16.01 -30.47 47.05
C THR A 554 14.51 -30.76 46.96
N ARG A 555 14.11 -31.98 47.29
CA ARG A 555 12.71 -32.43 47.13
C ARG A 555 11.69 -31.58 47.90
N ASP A 556 12.06 -31.00 49.05
CA ASP A 556 11.25 -30.14 49.89
C ASP A 556 11.08 -28.71 49.32
N MET A 557 11.85 -28.35 48.31
CA MET A 557 11.79 -27.04 47.63
C MET A 557 10.73 -26.99 46.55
N LEU A 558 10.38 -28.11 45.95
CA LEU A 558 9.45 -28.19 44.82
C LEU A 558 8.52 -29.38 44.97
N ALA A 559 7.22 -29.14 44.94
CA ALA A 559 6.18 -30.15 44.71
C ALA A 559 5.57 -29.95 43.32
N VAL A 560 5.16 -30.99 42.68
CA VAL A 560 4.48 -30.93 41.37
C VAL A 560 3.06 -31.44 41.55
N LYS A 561 2.10 -30.61 41.11
CA LYS A 561 0.67 -30.95 41.17
C LYS A 561 0.18 -31.17 39.75
N SER A 562 -0.38 -32.38 39.51
CA SER A 562 -1.07 -32.67 38.27
C SER A 562 -2.57 -32.82 38.54
N TYR A 563 -3.39 -32.12 37.74
CA TYR A 563 -4.84 -32.19 37.83
C TYR A 563 -5.50 -31.93 36.48
N GLN A 564 -6.72 -32.33 36.31
CA GLN A 564 -7.50 -32.00 35.12
C GLN A 564 -8.26 -30.70 35.34
N LYS A 565 -8.14 -29.81 34.34
CA LYS A 565 -8.85 -28.55 34.31
C LYS A 565 -9.73 -28.47 33.06
N THR A 566 -11.00 -28.23 33.25
CA THR A 566 -11.90 -27.92 32.14
C THR A 566 -11.69 -26.47 31.72
N VAL A 567 -11.29 -26.27 30.48
CA VAL A 567 -11.10 -24.91 29.88
C VAL A 567 -12.21 -24.64 28.88
N HIS A 568 -12.81 -23.48 28.98
CA HIS A 568 -13.85 -22.99 28.08
C HIS A 568 -13.30 -21.95 27.08
N VAL A 569 -12.06 -21.54 27.29
CA VAL A 569 -11.36 -20.50 26.53
C VAL A 569 -9.96 -20.99 26.20
N GLU A 570 -9.56 -20.82 24.97
CA GLU A 570 -8.20 -21.07 24.49
C GLU A 570 -7.54 -19.73 24.13
N GLU A 571 -6.29 -19.58 24.53
CA GLU A 571 -5.50 -18.41 24.17
C GLU A 571 -4.82 -18.67 22.81
N ILE A 572 -5.08 -17.81 21.83
CA ILE A 572 -4.53 -17.90 20.49
C ILE A 572 -3.75 -16.62 20.14
N ILE A 573 -2.65 -16.75 19.40
CA ILE A 573 -1.96 -15.63 18.76
C ILE A 573 -2.59 -15.46 17.37
N PRO A 574 -3.30 -14.36 17.09
CA PRO A 574 -3.98 -14.18 15.81
C PRO A 574 -3.03 -14.18 14.61
N SER A 575 -3.54 -14.68 13.49
CA SER A 575 -2.95 -14.40 12.18
C SER A 575 -3.34 -13.02 11.70
N VAL A 576 -2.50 -12.45 10.84
CA VAL A 576 -2.67 -11.11 10.29
C VAL A 576 -2.73 -11.17 8.77
N ILE A 577 -3.74 -10.55 8.17
CA ILE A 577 -3.80 -10.28 6.74
C ILE A 577 -3.60 -8.78 6.54
N GLU A 578 -2.60 -8.42 5.74
CA GLU A 578 -2.11 -7.06 5.56
C GLU A 578 -2.32 -6.58 4.11
N PRO A 579 -3.27 -5.69 3.83
CA PRO A 579 -3.27 -4.81 2.66
C PRO A 579 -2.44 -3.54 2.94
N SER A 580 -1.43 -3.26 2.09
CA SER A 580 -0.50 -2.14 2.23
C SER A 580 -0.46 -1.29 0.96
N PHE A 581 -0.92 -0.03 1.03
CA PHE A 581 -1.11 0.86 -0.11
C PHE A 581 0.01 1.90 -0.20
N GLY A 582 0.77 1.89 -1.28
CA GLY A 582 1.75 2.92 -1.61
C GLY A 582 1.09 4.12 -2.31
N ILE A 583 0.66 5.12 -1.55
CA ILE A 583 -0.16 6.24 -2.07
C ILE A 583 0.53 7.01 -3.20
N GLY A 584 1.82 7.27 -3.09
CA GLY A 584 2.59 7.96 -4.14
C GLY A 584 2.64 7.18 -5.46
N ARG A 585 2.81 5.85 -5.39
CA ARG A 585 2.81 4.96 -6.57
C ARG A 585 1.44 4.91 -7.24
N ILE A 586 0.36 4.82 -6.44
CA ILE A 586 -1.02 4.90 -6.95
C ILE A 586 -1.25 6.24 -7.65
N MET A 587 -0.87 7.36 -7.03
CA MET A 587 -1.01 8.68 -7.64
C MET A 587 -0.27 8.79 -8.97
N TYR A 588 0.97 8.26 -9.05
CA TYR A 588 1.73 8.28 -10.30
C TYR A 588 1.02 7.47 -11.40
N ALA A 589 0.55 6.27 -11.08
CA ALA A 589 -0.22 5.45 -12.02
C ALA A 589 -1.54 6.15 -12.44
N LEU A 590 -2.23 6.83 -11.52
CA LEU A 590 -3.42 7.61 -11.85
C LEU A 590 -3.11 8.73 -12.85
N PHE A 591 -1.97 9.42 -12.73
CA PHE A 591 -1.58 10.43 -13.72
C PHE A 591 -1.39 9.80 -15.11
N GLU A 592 -0.66 8.70 -15.23
CA GLU A 592 -0.46 8.03 -16.53
C GLU A 592 -1.76 7.45 -17.10
N HIS A 593 -2.59 6.82 -16.26
CA HIS A 593 -3.82 6.18 -16.71
C HIS A 593 -4.89 7.20 -17.14
N ASN A 594 -4.80 8.44 -16.68
CA ASN A 594 -5.80 9.46 -16.92
C ASN A 594 -5.27 10.67 -17.71
N PHE A 595 -4.00 10.67 -18.15
CA PHE A 595 -3.51 11.71 -19.05
C PHE A 595 -4.11 11.54 -20.43
N ARG A 596 -4.68 12.60 -20.98
CA ARG A 596 -5.37 12.61 -22.28
C ARG A 596 -4.97 13.85 -23.08
N THR A 597 -5.08 13.72 -24.39
CA THR A 597 -5.02 14.82 -25.35
C THR A 597 -6.41 14.99 -25.99
N ARG A 598 -6.84 16.20 -26.22
CA ARG A 598 -8.14 16.47 -26.87
C ARG A 598 -8.10 16.00 -28.32
N GLU A 599 -9.15 15.31 -28.72
CA GLU A 599 -9.32 14.92 -30.11
C GLU A 599 -9.42 16.18 -31.01
N GLY A 600 -8.62 16.23 -32.06
CA GLY A 600 -8.55 17.39 -32.96
C GLY A 600 -7.73 18.59 -32.45
N ASP A 601 -7.16 18.54 -31.23
CA ASP A 601 -6.29 19.60 -30.69
C ASP A 601 -5.19 19.00 -29.83
N GLU A 602 -4.12 18.56 -30.47
CA GLU A 602 -2.99 17.91 -29.82
C GLU A 602 -2.27 18.78 -28.77
N GLN A 603 -2.46 20.09 -28.79
CA GLN A 603 -1.85 20.99 -27.81
C GLN A 603 -2.62 21.01 -26.49
N ARG A 604 -3.90 20.58 -26.49
CA ARG A 604 -4.74 20.58 -25.30
C ARG A 604 -4.68 19.24 -24.58
N THR A 605 -3.85 19.19 -23.56
CA THR A 605 -3.75 18.04 -22.64
C THR A 605 -4.60 18.27 -21.39
N PHE A 606 -5.06 17.17 -20.78
CA PHE A 606 -5.83 17.21 -19.55
C PHE A 606 -5.71 15.91 -18.77
N LEU A 607 -6.11 15.94 -17.51
CA LEU A 607 -6.18 14.77 -16.62
C LEU A 607 -7.65 14.37 -16.41
N SER A 608 -8.03 13.20 -16.92
CA SER A 608 -9.39 12.64 -16.83
C SER A 608 -9.63 11.90 -15.50
N LEU A 609 -9.19 12.50 -14.37
CA LEU A 609 -9.39 11.89 -13.05
C LEU A 609 -10.87 11.83 -12.67
N PRO A 610 -11.34 10.73 -12.05
CA PRO A 610 -12.70 10.65 -11.52
C PRO A 610 -13.02 11.78 -10.53
N PRO A 611 -14.27 12.28 -10.51
CA PRO A 611 -14.63 13.36 -9.62
C PRO A 611 -14.33 13.10 -8.15
N VAL A 612 -14.41 11.85 -7.67
CA VAL A 612 -14.16 11.48 -6.27
C VAL A 612 -12.75 11.81 -5.82
N VAL A 613 -11.72 11.65 -6.68
CA VAL A 613 -10.32 11.95 -6.36
C VAL A 613 -9.83 13.28 -6.93
N ALA A 614 -10.55 13.88 -7.89
CA ALA A 614 -10.15 15.13 -8.52
C ALA A 614 -9.81 16.21 -7.48
N PRO A 615 -8.69 16.96 -7.65
CA PRO A 615 -8.22 17.96 -6.69
C PRO A 615 -9.28 18.98 -6.30
N LEU A 616 -9.94 19.54 -7.29
CA LEU A 616 -11.09 20.43 -7.16
C LEU A 616 -12.27 19.83 -7.92
N LYS A 617 -13.46 19.98 -7.40
CA LYS A 617 -14.66 19.37 -7.98
C LYS A 617 -15.31 20.25 -9.06
N CYS A 618 -15.19 21.57 -8.91
CA CYS A 618 -15.87 22.50 -9.78
C CYS A 618 -15.04 23.77 -10.05
N SER A 619 -15.21 24.35 -11.22
CA SER A 619 -14.77 25.73 -11.51
C SER A 619 -16.00 26.63 -11.72
N VAL A 620 -15.91 27.89 -11.25
CA VAL A 620 -16.94 28.92 -11.48
C VAL A 620 -16.31 29.99 -12.35
N LEU A 621 -16.85 30.16 -13.54
CA LEU A 621 -16.27 30.96 -14.61
C LEU A 621 -17.29 32.00 -15.06
N PRO A 622 -17.24 33.26 -14.56
CA PRO A 622 -18.04 34.33 -15.16
C PRO A 622 -17.60 34.55 -16.62
N LEU A 623 -18.57 34.69 -17.54
CA LEU A 623 -18.29 34.77 -18.99
C LEU A 623 -17.33 35.94 -19.33
N SER A 624 -17.47 37.06 -18.62
CA SER A 624 -16.62 38.23 -18.74
C SER A 624 -16.40 38.93 -17.39
N GLY A 625 -15.59 39.96 -17.33
CA GLY A 625 -15.37 40.81 -16.15
C GLY A 625 -16.54 41.74 -15.79
N ASN A 626 -17.76 41.49 -16.30
CA ASN A 626 -18.94 42.33 -15.98
C ASN A 626 -19.26 42.23 -14.48
N ALA A 627 -19.39 43.39 -13.83
CA ALA A 627 -19.68 43.49 -12.40
C ALA A 627 -21.02 42.85 -12.01
N GLU A 628 -22.01 42.76 -12.93
CA GLU A 628 -23.30 42.13 -12.69
C GLU A 628 -23.21 40.62 -12.45
N PHE A 629 -22.15 39.95 -12.90
CA PHE A 629 -21.91 38.52 -12.63
C PHE A 629 -21.42 38.26 -11.21
N GLN A 630 -20.83 39.24 -10.53
CA GLN A 630 -20.18 39.04 -9.23
C GLN A 630 -21.13 38.56 -8.13
N PRO A 631 -22.39 39.09 -7.99
CA PRO A 631 -23.31 38.60 -6.98
C PRO A 631 -23.63 37.11 -7.15
N PHE A 632 -23.84 36.64 -8.39
CA PHE A 632 -24.16 35.25 -8.72
C PHE A 632 -22.94 34.36 -8.49
N THR A 633 -21.77 34.80 -8.90
CA THR A 633 -20.52 34.08 -8.67
C THR A 633 -20.25 33.89 -7.16
N ARG A 634 -20.41 34.96 -6.36
CA ARG A 634 -20.22 34.88 -4.89
C ARG A 634 -21.26 33.96 -4.24
N ARG A 635 -22.54 34.08 -4.60
CA ARG A 635 -23.60 33.22 -4.10
C ARG A 635 -23.31 31.76 -4.39
N LEU A 636 -23.00 31.44 -5.65
CA LEU A 636 -22.70 30.07 -6.07
C LEU A 636 -21.48 29.51 -5.32
N SER A 637 -20.40 30.30 -5.19
CA SER A 637 -19.20 29.92 -4.44
C SER A 637 -19.50 29.64 -2.96
N GLN A 638 -20.35 30.47 -2.32
CA GLN A 638 -20.76 30.26 -0.93
C GLN A 638 -21.60 28.97 -0.77
N GLU A 639 -22.52 28.70 -1.69
CA GLU A 639 -23.35 27.49 -1.64
C GLU A 639 -22.51 26.23 -1.89
N LEU A 640 -21.57 26.24 -2.83
CA LEU A 640 -20.62 25.14 -3.05
C LEU A 640 -19.79 24.87 -1.80
N THR A 641 -19.28 25.93 -1.14
CA THR A 641 -18.54 25.81 0.14
C THR A 641 -19.42 25.20 1.23
N ARG A 642 -20.68 25.63 1.34
CA ARG A 642 -21.62 25.11 2.34
C ARG A 642 -21.92 23.61 2.15
N LEU A 643 -21.81 23.13 0.93
CA LEU A 643 -22.00 21.72 0.56
C LEU A 643 -20.70 20.90 0.51
N ASP A 644 -19.60 21.43 1.05
CA ASP A 644 -18.27 20.81 1.07
C ASP A 644 -17.72 20.47 -0.34
N VAL A 645 -18.11 21.25 -1.35
CA VAL A 645 -17.64 21.11 -2.73
C VAL A 645 -16.43 22.02 -2.96
N SER A 646 -15.24 21.44 -3.05
CA SER A 646 -14.02 22.19 -3.38
C SER A 646 -14.13 22.76 -4.79
N HIS A 647 -13.87 24.08 -4.95
CA HIS A 647 -14.03 24.75 -6.22
C HIS A 647 -13.03 25.90 -6.41
N LYS A 648 -12.94 26.36 -7.64
CA LYS A 648 -12.08 27.51 -8.01
C LYS A 648 -12.91 28.51 -8.79
N VAL A 649 -12.93 29.75 -8.34
CA VAL A 649 -13.42 30.89 -9.14
C VAL A 649 -12.27 31.37 -10.03
N ASP A 650 -12.52 31.48 -11.33
CA ASP A 650 -11.55 32.05 -12.30
C ASP A 650 -12.23 33.19 -13.08
N ASP A 651 -12.01 34.42 -12.65
CA ASP A 651 -12.48 35.65 -13.24
C ASP A 651 -11.42 36.36 -14.07
N SER A 652 -10.31 35.67 -14.39
CA SER A 652 -9.19 36.25 -15.18
C SER A 652 -9.64 36.65 -16.59
N SER A 653 -8.91 37.58 -17.19
CA SER A 653 -9.20 38.24 -18.49
C SER A 653 -9.13 37.33 -19.74
N GLY A 654 -8.74 36.08 -19.59
CA GLY A 654 -8.67 35.13 -20.71
C GLY A 654 -10.03 34.76 -21.29
N SER A 655 -10.09 34.34 -22.57
CA SER A 655 -11.31 33.78 -23.15
C SER A 655 -11.81 32.59 -22.37
N ILE A 656 -13.14 32.35 -22.37
CA ILE A 656 -13.75 31.22 -21.65
C ILE A 656 -13.12 29.89 -22.04
N GLY A 657 -12.82 29.67 -23.33
CA GLY A 657 -12.17 28.46 -23.81
C GLY A 657 -10.74 28.26 -23.23
N ARG A 658 -9.95 29.31 -23.08
CA ARG A 658 -8.62 29.25 -22.43
C ARG A 658 -8.73 28.97 -20.92
N ARG A 659 -9.76 29.51 -20.27
CA ARG A 659 -10.02 29.25 -18.84
C ARG A 659 -10.45 27.81 -18.63
N TYR A 660 -11.30 27.25 -19.48
CA TYR A 660 -11.64 25.83 -19.46
C TYR A 660 -10.42 24.94 -19.71
N ALA A 661 -9.55 25.27 -20.67
CA ALA A 661 -8.34 24.52 -20.89
C ALA A 661 -7.45 24.46 -19.64
N ARG A 662 -7.31 25.58 -18.91
CA ARG A 662 -6.55 25.62 -17.64
C ARG A 662 -7.19 24.78 -16.53
N THR A 663 -8.51 24.74 -16.44
CA THR A 663 -9.22 23.92 -15.44
C THR A 663 -9.19 22.44 -15.80
N ASP A 664 -9.23 22.10 -17.09
CA ASP A 664 -9.08 20.72 -17.58
C ASP A 664 -7.68 20.16 -17.25
N GLU A 665 -6.60 20.98 -17.40
CA GLU A 665 -5.22 20.59 -17.04
C GLU A 665 -5.03 20.26 -15.56
N ILE A 666 -5.78 20.90 -14.66
CA ILE A 666 -5.74 20.62 -13.21
C ILE A 666 -6.84 19.65 -12.77
N ALA A 667 -7.37 18.87 -13.72
CA ALA A 667 -8.32 17.78 -13.50
C ALA A 667 -9.68 18.18 -12.91
N ILE A 668 -10.13 19.42 -13.03
CA ILE A 668 -11.47 19.82 -12.55
C ILE A 668 -12.53 19.16 -13.44
N PRO A 669 -13.42 18.31 -12.90
CA PRO A 669 -14.37 17.56 -13.70
C PRO A 669 -15.57 18.40 -14.18
N PHE A 670 -15.96 19.44 -13.44
CA PHE A 670 -17.14 20.25 -13.74
C PHE A 670 -16.81 21.72 -13.80
N GLY A 671 -17.39 22.42 -14.76
CA GLY A 671 -17.25 23.86 -14.89
C GLY A 671 -18.58 24.56 -15.02
N VAL A 672 -18.83 25.58 -14.20
CA VAL A 672 -20.02 26.41 -14.26
C VAL A 672 -19.68 27.73 -14.92
N THR A 673 -20.44 28.07 -15.96
CA THR A 673 -20.36 29.40 -16.59
C THR A 673 -21.54 30.26 -16.16
N ILE A 674 -21.24 31.43 -15.57
CA ILE A 674 -22.18 32.50 -15.30
C ILE A 674 -22.17 33.44 -16.51
N ASP A 675 -23.30 33.58 -17.19
CA ASP A 675 -23.47 34.34 -18.43
C ASP A 675 -24.64 35.35 -18.34
N PHE A 676 -24.96 36.03 -19.44
CA PHE A 676 -26.02 37.03 -19.46
C PHE A 676 -27.43 36.44 -19.22
N ASP A 677 -27.65 35.17 -19.55
CA ASP A 677 -28.90 34.52 -19.24
C ASP A 677 -29.04 34.21 -17.74
N SER A 678 -27.89 34.13 -17.03
CA SER A 678 -27.89 33.97 -15.56
C SER A 678 -28.51 35.20 -14.86
N LEU A 679 -28.48 36.36 -15.50
CA LEU A 679 -29.03 37.60 -14.95
C LEU A 679 -30.55 37.66 -15.07
N LYS A 680 -31.13 36.87 -15.97
CA LYS A 680 -32.59 36.85 -16.26
C LYS A 680 -33.28 35.84 -15.36
N ALA A 681 -34.47 36.16 -14.88
CA ALA A 681 -35.30 35.19 -14.14
C ALA A 681 -36.02 34.25 -15.13
N PRO A 682 -36.11 32.94 -14.84
CA PRO A 682 -35.50 32.25 -13.70
C PRO A 682 -33.96 32.09 -13.88
N HIS A 683 -33.23 32.49 -12.87
CA HIS A 683 -31.74 32.49 -12.89
C HIS A 683 -31.22 31.08 -13.12
N SER A 684 -30.35 30.90 -14.10
CA SER A 684 -29.74 29.60 -14.45
C SER A 684 -28.30 29.78 -14.90
N ALA A 685 -27.50 28.71 -14.86
CA ALA A 685 -26.14 28.74 -15.36
C ALA A 685 -25.83 27.46 -16.14
N THR A 686 -24.79 27.53 -16.96
CA THR A 686 -24.33 26.37 -17.74
C THR A 686 -23.40 25.52 -16.90
N LEU A 687 -23.68 24.22 -16.81
CA LEU A 687 -22.77 23.23 -16.25
C LEU A 687 -22.13 22.43 -17.40
N ARG A 688 -20.80 22.41 -17.45
CA ARG A 688 -20.00 21.63 -18.42
C ARG A 688 -19.29 20.48 -17.72
N GLU A 689 -19.33 19.29 -18.34
CA GLU A 689 -18.52 18.17 -17.95
C GLU A 689 -17.21 18.13 -18.77
N ARG A 690 -16.09 17.86 -18.10
CA ARG A 690 -14.75 17.96 -18.67
C ARG A 690 -14.51 17.01 -19.84
N ASP A 691 -14.83 15.72 -19.69
CA ASP A 691 -14.39 14.69 -20.62
C ASP A 691 -15.19 14.71 -21.92
N SER A 692 -16.50 14.73 -21.83
CA SER A 692 -17.40 14.83 -22.97
C SER A 692 -17.49 16.24 -23.56
N MET A 693 -17.10 17.27 -22.80
CA MET A 693 -17.37 18.68 -23.07
C MET A 693 -18.89 18.99 -23.19
N GLY A 694 -19.74 18.05 -22.82
CA GLY A 694 -21.18 18.23 -22.80
C GLY A 694 -21.59 19.33 -21.84
N GLN A 695 -22.65 20.10 -22.20
CA GLN A 695 -23.13 21.22 -21.42
C GLN A 695 -24.66 21.13 -21.24
N VAL A 696 -25.12 21.48 -20.05
CA VAL A 696 -26.52 21.57 -19.72
C VAL A 696 -26.82 22.89 -19.00
N ARG A 697 -28.05 23.38 -19.11
CA ARG A 697 -28.51 24.58 -18.41
C ARG A 697 -29.29 24.18 -17.16
N ILE A 698 -28.84 24.67 -15.98
CA ILE A 698 -29.40 24.28 -14.68
C ILE A 698 -29.81 25.54 -13.89
N PRO A 699 -31.00 25.55 -13.21
CA PRO A 699 -31.37 26.60 -12.28
C PRO A 699 -30.29 26.78 -11.20
N LEU A 700 -29.93 28.05 -10.87
CA LEU A 700 -28.86 28.34 -9.91
C LEU A 700 -29.11 27.76 -8.52
N ASP A 701 -30.36 27.60 -8.12
CA ASP A 701 -30.69 27.02 -6.81
C ASP A 701 -30.47 25.50 -6.73
N GLU A 702 -30.57 24.78 -7.86
CA GLU A 702 -30.34 23.34 -7.94
C GLU A 702 -28.87 23.00 -8.18
N LEU A 703 -28.15 23.91 -8.86
CA LEU A 703 -26.81 23.67 -9.37
C LEU A 703 -25.78 23.19 -8.32
N PRO A 704 -25.68 23.80 -7.12
CA PRO A 704 -24.71 23.33 -6.11
C PRO A 704 -24.99 21.90 -5.66
N GLY A 705 -26.25 21.52 -5.51
CA GLY A 705 -26.68 20.16 -5.18
C GLY A 705 -26.31 19.15 -6.26
N VAL A 706 -26.53 19.51 -7.53
CA VAL A 706 -26.18 18.67 -8.69
C VAL A 706 -24.67 18.44 -8.76
N VAL A 707 -23.88 19.50 -8.61
CA VAL A 707 -22.39 19.39 -8.62
C VAL A 707 -21.91 18.52 -7.48
N ARG A 708 -22.46 18.68 -6.27
CA ARG A 708 -22.12 17.81 -5.12
C ARG A 708 -22.44 16.35 -5.43
N ASP A 709 -23.64 16.06 -5.91
CA ASP A 709 -24.08 14.68 -6.16
C ASP A 709 -23.27 14.01 -7.29
N LEU A 710 -22.86 14.75 -8.31
CA LEU A 710 -21.91 14.31 -9.32
C LEU A 710 -20.52 14.06 -8.73
N SER A 711 -20.04 14.96 -7.86
CA SER A 711 -18.69 14.90 -7.28
C SER A 711 -18.48 13.68 -6.37
N TYR A 712 -19.54 13.26 -5.69
CA TYR A 712 -19.52 12.13 -4.76
C TYR A 712 -20.21 10.87 -5.33
N GLY A 713 -20.47 10.82 -6.64
CA GLY A 713 -20.98 9.63 -7.31
C GLY A 713 -22.43 9.27 -6.98
N LYS A 714 -23.21 10.19 -6.40
CA LYS A 714 -24.65 9.96 -6.12
C LYS A 714 -25.51 10.04 -7.36
N THR A 715 -25.03 10.70 -8.40
CA THR A 715 -25.64 10.75 -9.74
C THR A 715 -24.56 10.69 -10.81
N THR A 716 -24.97 10.40 -12.04
CA THR A 716 -24.06 10.33 -13.19
C THR A 716 -24.29 11.52 -14.13
N TRP A 717 -23.26 11.90 -14.90
CA TRP A 717 -23.39 12.95 -15.92
C TRP A 717 -24.52 12.63 -16.90
N ARG A 718 -24.66 11.39 -17.34
CA ARG A 718 -25.74 10.94 -18.21
C ARG A 718 -27.14 11.18 -17.63
N SER A 719 -27.30 10.99 -16.32
CA SER A 719 -28.58 11.28 -15.63
C SER A 719 -28.87 12.76 -15.59
N VAL A 720 -27.82 13.59 -15.45
CA VAL A 720 -27.95 15.05 -15.48
C VAL A 720 -28.31 15.55 -16.88
N GLU A 721 -27.66 15.02 -17.94
CA GLU A 721 -27.97 15.33 -19.33
C GLU A 721 -29.42 14.95 -19.72
N ALA A 722 -29.97 13.89 -19.14
CA ALA A 722 -31.34 13.47 -19.36
C ALA A 722 -32.37 14.33 -18.64
N ARG A 723 -31.94 14.97 -17.51
CA ARG A 723 -32.83 15.79 -16.67
C ARG A 723 -32.92 17.26 -17.10
N TYR A 724 -31.80 17.82 -17.58
CA TYR A 724 -31.71 19.24 -17.89
C TYR A 724 -31.51 19.49 -19.39
N PRO A 725 -31.99 20.65 -19.92
CA PRO A 725 -31.82 20.97 -21.32
C PRO A 725 -30.35 21.09 -21.69
N ARG A 726 -29.98 20.52 -22.82
CA ARG A 726 -28.65 20.73 -23.40
C ARG A 726 -28.46 22.19 -23.75
N PHE A 727 -27.31 22.71 -23.46
CA PHE A 727 -26.91 24.02 -23.91
C PHE A 727 -26.11 23.87 -25.21
N GLU A 728 -26.74 24.19 -26.32
CA GLU A 728 -26.09 24.34 -27.61
C GLU A 728 -25.54 25.76 -27.68
N GLN A 729 -24.30 25.91 -28.09
CA GLN A 729 -23.62 27.20 -28.19
C GLN A 729 -24.53 28.12 -29.07
N GLN A 730 -24.99 29.23 -28.49
CA GLN A 730 -25.63 30.24 -29.30
C GLN A 730 -24.64 30.71 -30.38
N GLU A 731 -25.01 30.58 -31.65
CA GLU A 731 -24.31 31.26 -32.72
C GLU A 731 -24.17 32.73 -32.34
N THR A 732 -22.94 33.15 -32.14
CA THR A 732 -22.67 34.60 -32.03
C THR A 732 -22.93 35.21 -33.40
N THR A 733 -24.18 35.52 -33.70
CA THR A 733 -24.43 36.54 -34.72
C THR A 733 -23.80 37.82 -34.20
N ARG A 734 -22.61 38.14 -34.65
CA ARG A 734 -22.16 39.51 -34.75
C ARG A 734 -23.16 40.18 -35.70
N ALA A 735 -24.15 40.80 -35.14
CA ALA A 735 -24.84 41.86 -35.87
C ALA A 735 -23.79 42.84 -36.31
N ALA A 736 -23.77 43.17 -37.58
CA ALA A 736 -22.90 44.05 -38.30
C ALA A 736 -22.86 45.47 -37.69
#